data_1bc9ddc4839cd8af4d46d46c636bb92c
#
_entry.id   1bc9ddc4839cd8af4d46d46c636bb92c
#
_cell.length_a   1.000
_cell.length_b   1.000
_cell.length_c   1.000
_cell.angle_alpha   90.00
_cell.angle_beta   90.00
_cell.angle_gamma   90.00
#
_symmetry.space_group_name_H-M   'P 1'
#
loop_
_entity.id
_entity.type
_entity.pdbx_description
1 polymer ?
#
loop_
_entity_poly.entity_id
_entity_poly.type
_entity_poly.pdbx_seq_one_letter_code
_entity_poly.pdbx_strand_id
1 'polypeptide(L)'
;MLASIRRLPLRQASVAAECLSSSSRSSSRLFSQIRASSIASTSRALPVCSPRATSLLSSASTQASISRVFSTYTTLREQEREQQLEEGAQASAVPELQPADQSGPESREPTYKPPRVKDSTFDSMKGHISYPTWKALTVKPFGYKDMSLVQEKVLHLLPELAENLTKDSAPMEDGRGRDLLVKAKTGTGKTIAFLVPAIEARVKAIAGVQRGHFSPAWTKMLERHRPDLDFASLDKHGRVGIAKQFTQNTVGTLILSPTRELATQIATEAQKLLMHHDDLQVQLLVGGASRNHQINDWRRGRPDIIVATPGRLLDLLKDVGMMKEAMSACQTLVLDEADTLLEMGFRDDLKAILDFLPPKGERQTMLFSATVSPEIRSIARASLEKDHRFIDCVPAGEDNVHKHIPQYCTVLNSADEQIPHVLRLIAHDQLANPGKSKVIVFAPTTKMTQMLAEVLKDTQKILPAGRSTALYEIHSKKDQNQRFKVSDRFRKDQSGASILITSDVSARGVDYPGTSRVIQVGIPSNKDQYIHRIGRTGRAGAEGRADLVLLNWEQGFLHFQLDDLPVQKLSVDEMTGELQQLCEKFDESPDEFEAPPLTQEQKRAFRAKRGARELPKQLKLKGPLSGRYEVERLNDELEQSLAELDPDMVREVFGSQLGFYMGRVPELRTTKSSILQGLKQWAVQAGKMEREPFVGDDFLRKLGFSSKDLHGGDSGSGSGGGGFGGRDRGERSFGGARREGGGSGERSFGGRGRDSFSDRPRRGGFGGGSDRGPSRFSRRDEGRFGA
;
A
#
# COMPACT_ATOMS: atom_id res chain seq x y z
N MET A 1 -60.01 25.55 8.03
CA MET A 1 -60.08 24.64 9.20
C MET A 1 -59.06 23.54 9.01
N LEU A 2 -58.20 23.47 9.91
CA LEU A 2 -57.12 22.51 10.20
C LEU A 2 -55.74 23.11 10.14
N ALA A 3 -55.47 23.90 11.10
CA ALA A 3 -54.07 24.18 11.59
C ALA A 3 -53.99 23.57 13.00
N SER A 4 -52.86 22.98 13.34
CA SER A 4 -52.37 22.60 14.65
C SER A 4 -52.00 21.13 14.79
N ILE A 5 -50.75 20.84 14.43
CA ILE A 5 -49.97 19.82 15.11
C ILE A 5 -48.64 20.44 15.53
N ARG A 6 -48.47 20.43 16.83
CA ARG A 6 -47.48 21.08 17.67
C ARG A 6 -46.06 20.64 17.37
N ARG A 7 -45.19 21.59 17.20
CA ARG A 7 -43.75 21.47 17.40
C ARG A 7 -43.43 21.32 18.91
N LEU A 8 -42.85 20.22 19.34
CA LEU A 8 -42.18 20.10 20.61
C LEU A 8 -40.78 20.70 20.50
N PRO A 9 -40.27 21.42 21.50
CA PRO A 9 -39.10 22.28 21.34
C PRO A 9 -37.78 21.48 21.45
N LEU A 10 -36.94 21.71 20.49
CA LEU A 10 -35.51 21.26 20.37
C LEU A 10 -34.58 21.61 21.56
N ARG A 11 -35.10 22.12 22.67
CA ARG A 11 -34.26 22.55 23.82
C ARG A 11 -33.90 21.43 24.81
N GLN A 12 -34.66 20.33 24.85
CA GLN A 12 -34.30 19.22 25.77
C GLN A 12 -33.20 18.26 25.24
N ALA A 13 -33.00 18.19 23.97
CA ALA A 13 -31.92 17.37 23.38
C ALA A 13 -30.51 18.01 23.54
N SER A 14 -30.46 19.35 23.65
CA SER A 14 -29.18 20.08 23.84
C SER A 14 -28.63 20.00 25.26
N VAL A 15 -29.51 19.93 26.27
CA VAL A 15 -29.10 19.83 27.66
C VAL A 15 -28.55 18.45 28.02
N ALA A 16 -29.07 17.39 27.39
CA ALA A 16 -28.53 16.04 27.54
C ALA A 16 -27.17 15.87 26.89
N ALA A 17 -26.89 16.56 25.76
CA ALA A 17 -25.60 16.56 25.07
C ALA A 17 -24.50 17.33 25.83
N GLU A 18 -24.88 18.41 26.52
CA GLU A 18 -23.94 19.19 27.36
C GLU A 18 -23.59 18.47 28.67
N CYS A 19 -24.51 17.74 29.29
CA CYS A 19 -24.20 16.93 30.48
C CYS A 19 -23.27 15.74 30.15
N LEU A 20 -23.33 15.16 28.96
CA LEU A 20 -22.40 14.08 28.55
C LEU A 20 -21.01 14.60 28.17
N SER A 21 -20.90 15.84 27.68
CA SER A 21 -19.59 16.46 27.40
C SER A 21 -18.86 16.95 28.65
N SER A 22 -19.57 17.29 29.75
CA SER A 22 -18.94 17.70 31.00
C SER A 22 -18.44 16.54 31.87
N SER A 23 -19.07 15.38 31.78
CA SER A 23 -18.61 14.16 32.50
C SER A 23 -17.37 13.52 31.85
N SER A 24 -17.18 13.65 30.54
CA SER A 24 -15.98 13.15 29.85
C SER A 24 -14.73 14.01 30.09
N ARG A 25 -14.89 15.31 30.42
CA ARG A 25 -13.77 16.20 30.73
C ARG A 25 -13.23 16.03 32.15
N SER A 26 -14.06 15.63 33.12
CA SER A 26 -13.61 15.37 34.49
C SER A 26 -12.87 14.03 34.61
N SER A 27 -13.25 13.02 33.84
CA SER A 27 -12.54 11.73 33.81
C SER A 27 -11.15 11.79 33.19
N SER A 28 -10.94 12.67 32.20
CA SER A 28 -9.62 12.83 31.54
C SER A 28 -8.62 13.60 32.40
N ARG A 29 -9.10 14.46 33.33
CA ARG A 29 -8.22 15.16 34.28
C ARG A 29 -7.80 14.29 35.49
N LEU A 30 -8.62 13.35 35.91
CA LEU A 30 -8.21 12.39 36.94
C LEU A 30 -7.16 11.39 36.45
N PHE A 31 -7.24 10.97 35.16
CA PHE A 31 -6.22 10.08 34.60
C PHE A 31 -4.86 10.76 34.35
N SER A 32 -4.81 12.07 34.19
CA SER A 32 -3.53 12.79 34.01
C SER A 32 -2.84 13.07 35.35
N GLN A 33 -3.56 13.14 36.48
CA GLN A 33 -2.96 13.33 37.79
C GLN A 33 -2.41 12.04 38.42
N ILE A 34 -2.94 10.87 38.06
CA ILE A 34 -2.43 9.58 38.56
C ILE A 34 -1.12 9.16 37.84
N ARG A 35 -0.78 9.75 36.70
CA ARG A 35 0.49 9.47 35.99
C ARG A 35 1.69 10.33 36.44
N ALA A 36 1.46 11.38 37.25
CA ALA A 36 2.53 12.29 37.67
C ALA A 36 3.10 11.98 39.07
N SER A 37 2.55 11.01 39.80
CA SER A 37 2.95 10.74 41.19
C SER A 37 3.68 9.39 41.41
N SER A 38 4.13 8.69 40.39
CA SER A 38 4.81 7.39 40.56
C SER A 38 6.25 7.33 39.99
N ILE A 39 6.99 8.43 40.14
CA ILE A 39 8.44 8.37 39.96
C ILE A 39 9.08 9.19 41.08
N ALA A 40 9.29 8.59 42.21
CA ALA A 40 10.41 8.83 43.10
C ALA A 40 10.40 7.87 44.33
N SER A 41 11.51 7.22 44.49
CA SER A 41 12.15 6.69 45.71
C SER A 41 11.90 5.25 46.18
N THR A 42 12.93 4.45 45.87
CA THR A 42 13.80 3.69 46.85
C THR A 42 13.26 2.48 47.58
N SER A 43 13.95 1.42 47.27
CA SER A 43 14.23 0.15 47.94
C SER A 43 13.96 0.08 49.45
N ARG A 44 13.22 -0.92 49.90
CA ARG A 44 13.61 -1.85 50.99
C ARG A 44 12.58 -2.98 51.15
N ALA A 45 13.17 -4.12 51.41
CA ALA A 45 12.77 -5.45 51.80
C ALA A 45 11.38 -5.73 52.37
N LEU A 46 10.91 -6.92 52.00
CA LEU A 46 9.78 -7.72 52.50
C LEU A 46 9.75 -7.96 54.02
N PRO A 47 8.59 -8.27 54.63
CA PRO A 47 8.22 -9.67 54.76
C PRO A 47 6.74 -10.00 54.48
N VAL A 48 6.54 -11.28 54.26
CA VAL A 48 5.36 -12.09 54.05
C VAL A 48 4.37 -11.99 55.19
N CYS A 49 3.05 -11.85 54.87
CA CYS A 49 1.97 -12.53 55.62
C CYS A 49 0.66 -12.47 54.83
N SER A 50 -0.04 -13.61 54.92
CA SER A 50 -1.28 -13.99 54.25
C SER A 50 -2.55 -13.32 54.80
N PRO A 51 -3.73 -13.68 54.25
CA PRO A 51 -4.82 -12.73 54.02
C PRO A 51 -5.92 -12.75 55.10
N ARG A 52 -6.59 -11.67 55.29
CA ARG A 52 -7.95 -11.69 55.81
C ARG A 52 -8.82 -10.54 55.28
N ALA A 53 -10.01 -10.94 54.98
CA ALA A 53 -11.16 -10.22 54.45
C ALA A 53 -11.55 -8.95 55.23
N THR A 54 -12.04 -7.97 54.43
CA THR A 54 -13.19 -7.09 54.74
C THR A 54 -13.62 -6.40 53.46
N SER A 55 -14.65 -6.86 52.84
CA SER A 55 -16.05 -6.43 52.83
C SER A 55 -16.27 -4.95 52.51
N LEU A 56 -16.81 -4.74 51.30
CA LEU A 56 -18.10 -4.07 51.04
C LEU A 56 -18.18 -2.57 51.25
N LEU A 57 -18.38 -1.88 50.16
CA LEU A 57 -19.56 -1.04 49.86
C LEU A 57 -19.25 -0.07 48.72
N SER A 58 -20.11 -0.06 47.72
CA SER A 58 -20.37 1.00 46.72
C SER A 58 -20.01 0.71 45.26
N SER A 59 -20.81 -0.12 44.63
CA SER A 59 -20.90 -0.15 43.18
C SER A 59 -22.27 -0.56 42.62
N ALA A 60 -23.27 -0.73 43.46
CA ALA A 60 -24.59 -1.17 43.01
C ALA A 60 -25.43 -0.07 42.33
N SER A 61 -25.25 1.20 42.65
CA SER A 61 -26.08 2.28 42.07
C SER A 61 -25.64 2.73 40.66
N THR A 62 -24.35 2.62 40.36
CA THR A 62 -23.81 3.03 39.03
C THR A 62 -24.04 1.96 37.96
N GLN A 63 -23.98 0.67 38.35
CA GLN A 63 -24.29 -0.42 37.43
C GLN A 63 -25.80 -0.51 37.09
N ALA A 64 -26.68 -0.21 38.05
CA ALA A 64 -28.12 -0.19 37.82
C ALA A 64 -28.56 0.96 36.88
N SER A 65 -27.86 2.09 36.89
CA SER A 65 -28.14 3.22 35.97
C SER A 65 -27.67 2.93 34.55
N ILE A 66 -26.54 2.30 34.40
CA ILE A 66 -26.02 1.91 33.07
C ILE A 66 -26.86 0.78 32.45
N SER A 67 -27.28 -0.18 33.26
CA SER A 67 -28.17 -1.26 32.80
C SER A 67 -29.54 -0.76 32.34
N ARG A 68 -30.14 0.23 33.00
CA ARG A 68 -31.42 0.85 32.57
C ARG A 68 -31.28 1.65 31.26
N VAL A 69 -30.16 2.35 31.06
CA VAL A 69 -29.91 3.09 29.81
C VAL A 69 -29.70 2.13 28.63
N PHE A 70 -29.01 1.01 28.84
CA PHE A 70 -28.86 -0.03 27.81
C PHE A 70 -30.19 -0.75 27.50
N SER A 71 -31.01 -1.03 28.50
CA SER A 71 -32.34 -1.65 28.33
C SER A 71 -33.27 -0.73 27.55
N THR A 72 -33.29 0.57 27.80
CA THR A 72 -34.13 1.55 27.08
C THR A 72 -33.63 1.73 25.61
N TYR A 73 -32.33 1.63 25.37
CA TYR A 73 -31.76 1.74 24.03
C TYR A 73 -32.06 0.50 23.18
N THR A 74 -32.15 -0.67 23.80
CA THR A 74 -32.53 -1.93 23.13
C THR A 74 -34.00 -1.95 22.75
N THR A 75 -34.87 -1.49 23.66
CA THR A 75 -36.33 -1.42 23.40
C THR A 75 -36.71 -0.37 22.36
N LEU A 76 -36.05 0.78 22.32
CA LEU A 76 -36.25 1.78 21.25
C LEU A 76 -35.79 1.26 19.87
N ARG A 77 -34.72 0.49 19.84
CA ARG A 77 -34.19 -0.10 18.59
C ARG A 77 -35.04 -1.27 18.09
N GLU A 78 -35.70 -2.00 19.00
CA GLU A 78 -36.67 -3.04 18.64
C GLU A 78 -37.97 -2.43 18.10
N GLN A 79 -38.46 -1.35 18.68
CA GLN A 79 -39.65 -0.63 18.19
C GLN A 79 -39.43 0.04 16.82
N GLU A 80 -38.24 0.63 16.58
CA GLU A 80 -37.87 1.14 15.26
C GLU A 80 -37.75 0.03 14.22
N ARG A 81 -37.36 -1.18 14.63
CA ARG A 81 -37.26 -2.36 13.74
C ARG A 81 -38.63 -2.95 13.42
N GLU A 82 -39.55 -2.96 14.37
CA GLU A 82 -40.94 -3.38 14.17
C GLU A 82 -41.72 -2.40 13.26
N GLN A 83 -41.54 -1.07 13.44
CA GLN A 83 -42.12 -0.07 12.55
C GLN A 83 -41.59 -0.16 11.11
N GLN A 84 -40.31 -0.48 10.91
CA GLN A 84 -39.74 -0.69 9.57
C GLN A 84 -40.21 -1.99 8.92
N LEU A 85 -40.56 -3.00 9.71
CA LEU A 85 -41.18 -4.23 9.21
C LEU A 85 -42.67 -4.04 8.83
N GLU A 86 -43.38 -3.19 9.54
CA GLU A 86 -44.77 -2.84 9.22
C GLU A 86 -44.90 -1.91 8.00
N GLU A 87 -43.99 -0.93 7.84
CA GLU A 87 -43.95 -0.10 6.62
C GLU A 87 -43.52 -0.90 5.37
N GLY A 88 -42.71 -1.95 5.53
CA GLY A 88 -42.34 -2.90 4.45
C GLY A 88 -43.46 -3.83 4.06
N ALA A 89 -44.41 -4.12 4.95
CA ALA A 89 -45.55 -5.02 4.72
C ALA A 89 -46.74 -4.31 4.01
N GLN A 90 -46.88 -2.99 4.17
CA GLN A 90 -47.93 -2.21 3.53
C GLN A 90 -47.67 -1.87 2.07
N ALA A 91 -46.44 -2.05 1.56
CA ALA A 91 -46.08 -1.74 0.17
C ALA A 91 -46.25 -2.92 -0.80
N SER A 92 -46.81 -4.07 -0.38
CA SER A 92 -46.95 -5.28 -1.22
C SER A 92 -48.34 -5.91 -1.17
N ALA A 93 -49.39 -5.10 -1.27
CA ALA A 93 -50.73 -5.60 -1.51
C ALA A 93 -50.99 -5.74 -3.02
N VAL A 94 -51.00 -6.95 -3.54
CA VAL A 94 -51.47 -7.36 -4.89
C VAL A 94 -52.80 -8.09 -4.74
N PRO A 95 -53.79 -7.88 -5.66
CA PRO A 95 -55.15 -8.33 -5.47
C PRO A 95 -55.33 -9.85 -5.55
N GLU A 96 -56.24 -10.36 -4.71
CA GLU A 96 -56.68 -11.74 -4.63
C GLU A 96 -57.34 -12.24 -5.93
N LEU A 97 -56.87 -13.41 -6.44
CA LEU A 97 -57.58 -14.21 -7.45
C LEU A 97 -57.92 -15.57 -6.81
N GLN A 98 -59.16 -16.00 -6.99
CA GLN A 98 -59.84 -17.17 -6.42
C GLN A 98 -59.19 -18.53 -6.83
N PRO A 99 -59.44 -19.63 -6.07
CA PRO A 99 -58.74 -20.88 -6.25
C PRO A 99 -59.35 -21.78 -7.31
N ALA A 100 -58.52 -22.39 -8.15
CA ALA A 100 -58.84 -23.52 -9.01
C ALA A 100 -57.88 -24.69 -8.77
N ASP A 101 -58.46 -25.76 -8.45
CA ASP A 101 -58.24 -27.23 -8.47
C ASP A 101 -56.81 -27.83 -8.36
N GLN A 102 -56.71 -28.83 -7.51
CA GLN A 102 -55.60 -29.68 -7.13
C GLN A 102 -55.32 -30.79 -8.15
N SER A 103 -54.08 -30.91 -8.60
CA SER A 103 -53.40 -32.19 -8.86
C SER A 103 -51.91 -31.92 -9.07
N GLY A 104 -51.01 -32.49 -8.20
CA GLY A 104 -49.57 -32.25 -8.18
C GLY A 104 -48.77 -32.73 -9.38
N PRO A 105 -47.51 -32.43 -9.51
CA PRO A 105 -46.43 -32.88 -8.59
C PRO A 105 -45.46 -31.76 -8.19
N GLU A 106 -44.68 -32.01 -7.16
CA GLU A 106 -43.54 -31.32 -6.55
C GLU A 106 -43.24 -29.90 -7.03
N SER A 107 -43.60 -28.90 -6.22
CA SER A 107 -43.34 -27.46 -6.45
C SER A 107 -41.87 -27.13 -6.17
N ARG A 108 -41.09 -26.99 -7.23
CA ARG A 108 -39.89 -26.16 -7.18
C ARG A 108 -40.37 -24.72 -7.00
N GLU A 109 -40.04 -24.08 -5.87
CA GLU A 109 -40.26 -22.64 -5.68
C GLU A 109 -39.60 -21.87 -6.84
N PRO A 110 -40.27 -20.91 -7.48
CA PRO A 110 -39.65 -20.08 -8.48
C PRO A 110 -38.62 -19.16 -7.80
N THR A 111 -37.35 -19.46 -7.96
CA THR A 111 -36.27 -18.55 -7.60
C THR A 111 -36.39 -17.32 -8.46
N TYR A 112 -36.92 -16.21 -7.88
CA TYR A 112 -36.86 -14.89 -8.52
C TYR A 112 -35.45 -14.49 -8.86
N LYS A 113 -35.13 -14.51 -10.16
CA LYS A 113 -33.87 -13.97 -10.66
C LYS A 113 -34.09 -12.51 -11.02
N PRO A 114 -33.45 -11.54 -10.34
CA PRO A 114 -33.57 -10.15 -10.72
C PRO A 114 -33.03 -9.91 -12.14
N PRO A 115 -33.61 -9.00 -12.93
CA PRO A 115 -33.16 -8.69 -14.28
C PRO A 115 -31.69 -8.20 -14.28
N ARG A 116 -30.94 -8.52 -15.35
CA ARG A 116 -29.54 -8.07 -15.48
C ARG A 116 -29.46 -6.56 -15.48
N VAL A 117 -28.55 -6.03 -14.68
CA VAL A 117 -28.24 -4.59 -14.61
C VAL A 117 -27.61 -4.16 -15.93
N LYS A 118 -28.15 -3.15 -16.58
CA LYS A 118 -27.65 -2.57 -17.83
C LYS A 118 -27.13 -1.13 -17.65
N ASP A 119 -27.25 -0.61 -16.44
CA ASP A 119 -26.94 0.78 -16.12
C ASP A 119 -25.61 0.86 -15.34
N SER A 120 -24.73 1.79 -15.69
CA SER A 120 -23.42 2.00 -15.06
C SER A 120 -23.48 2.79 -13.74
N THR A 121 -24.69 2.96 -13.14
CA THR A 121 -24.85 3.62 -11.85
C THR A 121 -24.85 2.62 -10.69
N PHE A 122 -24.36 3.03 -9.50
CA PHE A 122 -24.46 2.20 -8.29
C PHE A 122 -25.90 2.01 -7.80
N ASP A 123 -26.81 2.90 -8.15
CA ASP A 123 -28.23 2.74 -7.80
C ASP A 123 -28.85 1.53 -8.46
N SER A 124 -28.42 1.17 -9.67
CA SER A 124 -28.87 -0.02 -10.39
C SER A 124 -28.53 -1.33 -9.70
N MET A 125 -27.55 -1.32 -8.76
CA MET A 125 -27.19 -2.49 -7.95
C MET A 125 -28.18 -2.80 -6.82
N LYS A 126 -29.20 -1.94 -6.61
CA LYS A 126 -30.25 -2.17 -5.59
C LYS A 126 -31.00 -3.48 -5.87
N GLY A 127 -31.00 -4.39 -4.89
CA GLY A 127 -31.59 -5.73 -5.04
C GLY A 127 -30.63 -6.82 -5.57
N HIS A 128 -29.49 -6.45 -6.18
CA HIS A 128 -28.43 -7.38 -6.60
C HIS A 128 -27.37 -7.60 -5.51
N ILE A 129 -27.22 -6.63 -4.61
CA ILE A 129 -26.37 -6.66 -3.42
C ILE A 129 -27.20 -6.40 -2.18
N SER A 130 -26.68 -6.77 -1.02
CA SER A 130 -27.32 -6.52 0.28
C SER A 130 -27.52 -5.01 0.53
N TYR A 131 -28.61 -4.66 1.18
CA TYR A 131 -28.95 -3.26 1.47
C TYR A 131 -27.84 -2.51 2.25
N PRO A 132 -27.17 -3.10 3.26
CA PRO A 132 -26.06 -2.46 3.94
C PRO A 132 -24.89 -2.08 2.99
N THR A 133 -24.50 -2.97 2.08
CA THR A 133 -23.46 -2.70 1.08
C THR A 133 -23.91 -1.60 0.11
N TRP A 134 -25.14 -1.68 -0.42
CA TRP A 134 -25.68 -0.65 -1.31
C TRP A 134 -25.73 0.72 -0.63
N LYS A 135 -26.20 0.79 0.63
CA LYS A 135 -26.25 2.02 1.41
C LYS A 135 -24.86 2.61 1.67
N ALA A 136 -23.86 1.77 1.91
CA ALA A 136 -22.47 2.22 2.09
C ALA A 136 -21.93 2.87 0.82
N LEU A 137 -22.23 2.32 -0.36
CA LEU A 137 -21.79 2.83 -1.65
C LEU A 137 -22.48 4.12 -2.04
N THR A 138 -23.83 4.16 -1.97
CA THR A 138 -24.62 5.24 -2.57
C THR A 138 -24.94 6.40 -1.62
N VAL A 139 -24.99 6.15 -0.30
CA VAL A 139 -25.36 7.17 0.67
C VAL A 139 -24.17 7.60 1.52
N LYS A 140 -23.69 6.76 2.43
CA LYS A 140 -22.57 7.01 3.34
C LYS A 140 -21.88 5.69 3.65
N PRO A 141 -20.55 5.64 3.68
CA PRO A 141 -19.61 6.77 3.67
C PRO A 141 -19.15 7.23 2.30
N PHE A 142 -19.47 6.52 1.20
CA PHE A 142 -18.89 6.82 -0.11
C PHE A 142 -19.71 7.85 -0.90
N GLY A 143 -20.99 7.67 -1.08
CA GLY A 143 -21.85 8.57 -1.87
C GLY A 143 -21.54 8.55 -3.37
N TYR A 144 -21.13 7.39 -3.89
CA TYR A 144 -20.84 7.21 -5.31
C TYR A 144 -22.13 7.18 -6.14
N LYS A 145 -22.07 7.77 -7.33
CA LYS A 145 -23.17 7.74 -8.31
C LYS A 145 -22.87 6.74 -9.41
N ASP A 146 -21.74 6.91 -10.09
CA ASP A 146 -21.37 6.15 -11.28
C ASP A 146 -20.29 5.12 -10.98
N MET A 147 -20.34 3.97 -11.64
CA MET A 147 -19.34 2.92 -11.59
C MET A 147 -18.22 3.22 -12.59
N SER A 148 -17.00 2.90 -12.23
CA SER A 148 -15.90 2.84 -13.20
C SER A 148 -16.05 1.60 -14.09
N LEU A 149 -15.36 1.58 -15.24
CA LEU A 149 -15.41 0.44 -16.19
C LEU A 149 -15.11 -0.91 -15.53
N VAL A 150 -14.13 -0.98 -14.63
CA VAL A 150 -13.79 -2.23 -13.92
C VAL A 150 -14.88 -2.61 -12.92
N GLN A 151 -15.47 -1.64 -12.24
CA GLN A 151 -16.58 -1.87 -11.33
C GLN A 151 -17.81 -2.35 -12.10
N GLU A 152 -18.18 -1.68 -13.19
CA GLU A 152 -19.28 -2.08 -14.07
C GLU A 152 -19.12 -3.53 -14.53
N LYS A 153 -17.98 -3.88 -15.18
CA LYS A 153 -17.76 -5.22 -15.73
C LYS A 153 -17.75 -6.33 -14.67
N VAL A 154 -17.31 -6.06 -13.45
CA VAL A 154 -17.25 -7.05 -12.37
C VAL A 154 -18.56 -7.11 -11.60
N LEU A 155 -19.16 -5.95 -11.24
CA LEU A 155 -20.37 -5.93 -10.41
C LEU A 155 -21.62 -6.39 -11.18
N HIS A 156 -21.65 -6.26 -12.50
CA HIS A 156 -22.71 -6.83 -13.33
C HIS A 156 -22.77 -8.36 -13.32
N LEU A 157 -21.74 -9.04 -12.80
CA LEU A 157 -21.74 -10.48 -12.58
C LEU A 157 -22.44 -10.88 -11.26
N LEU A 158 -22.87 -9.91 -10.45
CA LEU A 158 -23.68 -10.15 -9.26
C LEU A 158 -25.16 -10.31 -9.65
N PRO A 159 -25.93 -11.12 -8.92
CA PRO A 159 -25.59 -11.80 -7.67
C PRO A 159 -24.86 -13.13 -7.85
N GLU A 160 -24.74 -13.67 -9.06
CA GLU A 160 -24.20 -15.03 -9.35
C GLU A 160 -22.73 -15.19 -8.88
N LEU A 161 -21.92 -14.16 -9.10
CA LEU A 161 -20.51 -14.15 -8.70
C LEU A 161 -20.31 -14.36 -7.18
N ALA A 162 -21.28 -13.96 -6.37
CA ALA A 162 -21.24 -14.05 -4.91
C ALA A 162 -22.00 -15.25 -4.34
N GLU A 163 -22.45 -16.19 -5.15
CA GLU A 163 -23.13 -17.40 -4.66
C GLU A 163 -22.17 -18.35 -3.97
N ASN A 164 -22.69 -19.07 -2.96
CA ASN A 164 -21.89 -20.04 -2.23
C ASN A 164 -21.42 -21.17 -3.14
N LEU A 165 -20.13 -21.52 -3.01
CA LEU A 165 -19.57 -22.73 -3.60
C LEU A 165 -20.02 -23.91 -2.76
N THR A 166 -21.02 -24.65 -3.24
CA THR A 166 -21.42 -25.96 -2.73
C THR A 166 -20.98 -27.03 -3.72
N LYS A 167 -21.01 -28.31 -3.33
CA LYS A 167 -20.68 -29.40 -4.26
C LYS A 167 -21.54 -29.42 -5.53
N ASP A 168 -22.75 -28.92 -5.42
CA ASP A 168 -23.76 -28.91 -6.48
C ASP A 168 -23.91 -27.51 -7.15
N SER A 169 -22.92 -26.62 -6.94
CA SER A 169 -22.98 -25.28 -7.52
C SER A 169 -22.88 -25.38 -9.04
N ALA A 170 -23.95 -24.96 -9.71
CA ALA A 170 -23.96 -24.83 -11.17
C ALA A 170 -22.96 -23.75 -11.63
N PRO A 171 -22.34 -23.91 -12.81
CA PRO A 171 -21.60 -22.81 -13.45
C PRO A 171 -22.54 -21.62 -13.65
N MET A 172 -21.95 -20.43 -13.86
CA MET A 172 -22.73 -19.22 -14.15
C MET A 172 -23.52 -19.42 -15.46
N GLU A 173 -24.55 -18.58 -15.72
CA GLU A 173 -25.46 -18.72 -16.87
C GLU A 173 -24.74 -18.87 -18.23
N ASP A 174 -23.53 -18.32 -18.39
CA ASP A 174 -22.73 -18.45 -19.61
C ASP A 174 -21.79 -19.68 -19.62
N GLY A 175 -21.96 -20.60 -18.66
CA GLY A 175 -21.20 -21.85 -18.54
C GLY A 175 -19.76 -21.68 -18.06
N ARG A 176 -19.32 -20.45 -17.65
CA ARG A 176 -17.97 -20.20 -17.16
C ARG A 176 -17.92 -20.28 -15.64
N GLY A 177 -16.70 -20.50 -15.11
CA GLY A 177 -16.42 -20.50 -13.69
C GLY A 177 -16.56 -19.11 -13.06
N ARG A 178 -16.53 -19.08 -11.71
CA ARG A 178 -16.63 -17.85 -10.91
C ARG A 178 -15.30 -17.18 -10.63
N ASP A 179 -14.20 -17.81 -11.02
CA ASP A 179 -12.88 -17.23 -10.88
C ASP A 179 -12.65 -16.11 -11.90
N LEU A 180 -11.98 -15.06 -11.50
CA LEU A 180 -11.75 -13.87 -12.33
C LEU A 180 -10.26 -13.60 -12.52
N LEU A 181 -9.86 -13.36 -13.75
CA LEU A 181 -8.61 -12.67 -14.11
C LEU A 181 -8.97 -11.32 -14.70
N VAL A 182 -8.70 -10.25 -13.97
CA VAL A 182 -9.07 -8.88 -14.34
C VAL A 182 -7.83 -8.08 -14.68
N LYS A 183 -7.72 -7.62 -15.93
CA LYS A 183 -6.69 -6.67 -16.37
C LYS A 183 -7.24 -5.25 -16.29
N ALA A 184 -6.71 -4.45 -15.37
CA ALA A 184 -7.15 -3.07 -15.16
C ALA A 184 -6.02 -2.18 -14.63
N LYS A 185 -5.91 -0.95 -15.15
CA LYS A 185 -4.90 0.04 -14.75
C LYS A 185 -5.00 0.39 -13.25
N THR A 186 -3.91 0.89 -12.66
CA THR A 186 -3.95 1.42 -11.29
C THR A 186 -4.84 2.66 -11.20
N GLY A 187 -5.55 2.84 -10.06
CA GLY A 187 -6.42 4.01 -9.87
C GLY A 187 -7.78 3.95 -10.56
N THR A 188 -8.16 2.83 -11.20
CA THR A 188 -9.46 2.65 -11.87
C THR A 188 -10.59 2.17 -10.96
N GLY A 189 -10.36 2.04 -9.64
CA GLY A 189 -11.40 1.62 -8.68
C GLY A 189 -11.50 0.11 -8.46
N LYS A 190 -10.42 -0.66 -8.72
CA LYS A 190 -10.34 -2.12 -8.52
C LYS A 190 -10.76 -2.55 -7.11
N THR A 191 -10.42 -1.77 -6.07
CA THR A 191 -10.68 -2.11 -4.67
C THR A 191 -12.18 -2.35 -4.43
N ILE A 192 -13.04 -1.47 -4.89
CA ILE A 192 -14.50 -1.65 -4.77
C ILE A 192 -14.98 -2.82 -5.63
N ALA A 193 -14.40 -3.02 -6.81
CA ALA A 193 -14.79 -4.09 -7.72
C ALA A 193 -14.58 -5.50 -7.11
N PHE A 194 -13.56 -5.72 -6.27
CA PHE A 194 -13.40 -7.02 -5.60
C PHE A 194 -13.99 -7.05 -4.17
N LEU A 195 -14.04 -5.93 -3.44
CA LEU A 195 -14.57 -5.92 -2.08
C LEU A 195 -16.09 -6.18 -2.05
N VAL A 196 -16.85 -5.63 -3.00
CA VAL A 196 -18.30 -5.81 -3.04
C VAL A 196 -18.67 -7.28 -3.24
N PRO A 197 -18.18 -8.00 -4.27
CA PRO A 197 -18.46 -9.44 -4.42
C PRO A 197 -17.99 -10.27 -3.23
N ALA A 198 -16.81 -9.93 -2.65
CA ALA A 198 -16.26 -10.64 -1.50
C ALA A 198 -17.14 -10.50 -0.24
N ILE A 199 -17.67 -9.31 0.02
CA ILE A 199 -18.61 -9.04 1.12
C ILE A 199 -19.91 -9.81 0.89
N GLU A 200 -20.48 -9.71 -0.31
CA GLU A 200 -21.75 -10.38 -0.65
C GLU A 200 -21.62 -11.92 -0.58
N ALA A 201 -20.47 -12.46 -1.02
CA ALA A 201 -20.20 -13.90 -0.87
C ALA A 201 -20.17 -14.31 0.62
N ARG A 202 -19.56 -13.51 1.50
CA ARG A 202 -19.53 -13.80 2.94
C ARG A 202 -20.93 -13.71 3.57
N VAL A 203 -21.70 -12.66 3.22
CA VAL A 203 -23.09 -12.50 3.69
C VAL A 203 -23.95 -13.70 3.29
N LYS A 204 -23.89 -14.11 2.01
CA LYS A 204 -24.62 -15.27 1.51
C LYS A 204 -24.18 -16.58 2.15
N ALA A 205 -22.87 -16.74 2.40
CA ALA A 205 -22.32 -17.93 3.05
C ALA A 205 -22.85 -18.08 4.49
N ILE A 206 -22.88 -17.01 5.27
CA ILE A 206 -23.41 -17.00 6.64
C ILE A 206 -24.90 -17.36 6.61
N ALA A 207 -25.68 -16.73 5.72
CA ALA A 207 -27.09 -17.04 5.54
C ALA A 207 -27.31 -18.48 5.04
N GLY A 208 -26.45 -19.01 4.18
CA GLY A 208 -26.45 -20.39 3.72
C GLY A 208 -26.22 -21.37 4.88
N VAL A 209 -25.24 -21.13 5.74
CA VAL A 209 -24.95 -21.98 6.92
C VAL A 209 -26.17 -22.03 7.85
N GLN A 210 -26.89 -20.93 8.05
CA GLN A 210 -28.11 -20.92 8.86
C GLN A 210 -29.23 -21.79 8.25
N ARG A 211 -29.22 -21.97 6.93
CA ARG A 211 -30.19 -22.86 6.21
C ARG A 211 -29.69 -24.27 6.02
N GLY A 212 -28.46 -24.61 6.43
CA GLY A 212 -27.84 -25.92 6.26
C GLY A 212 -27.04 -26.12 4.97
N HIS A 213 -26.79 -25.03 4.22
CA HIS A 213 -25.94 -25.08 3.05
C HIS A 213 -24.49 -24.83 3.44
N PHE A 214 -23.66 -25.84 3.37
CA PHE A 214 -22.27 -25.80 3.80
C PHE A 214 -21.32 -25.86 2.59
N SER A 215 -20.24 -25.08 2.65
CA SER A 215 -19.13 -25.26 1.70
C SER A 215 -18.41 -26.59 1.96
N PRO A 216 -17.77 -27.21 0.95
CA PRO A 216 -17.02 -28.45 1.13
C PRO A 216 -15.96 -28.37 2.22
N ALA A 217 -15.25 -27.26 2.30
CA ALA A 217 -14.22 -27.02 3.31
C ALA A 217 -14.80 -26.93 4.73
N TRP A 218 -15.94 -26.26 4.91
CA TRP A 218 -16.63 -26.19 6.20
C TRP A 218 -17.23 -27.55 6.61
N THR A 219 -17.78 -28.30 5.68
CA THR A 219 -18.26 -29.67 5.93
C THR A 219 -17.13 -30.55 6.47
N LYS A 220 -15.96 -30.58 5.80
CA LYS A 220 -14.77 -31.31 6.26
C LYS A 220 -14.31 -30.88 7.68
N MET A 221 -14.43 -29.58 8.01
CA MET A 221 -14.10 -29.09 9.34
C MET A 221 -15.13 -29.53 10.39
N LEU A 222 -16.41 -29.47 10.09
CA LEU A 222 -17.48 -29.97 10.99
C LEU A 222 -17.35 -31.47 11.25
N GLU A 223 -17.14 -32.29 10.22
CA GLU A 223 -16.92 -33.72 10.33
C GLU A 223 -15.74 -34.06 11.25
N ARG A 224 -14.68 -33.26 11.24
CA ARG A 224 -13.51 -33.45 12.10
C ARG A 224 -13.75 -33.06 13.56
N HIS A 225 -14.46 -31.94 13.82
CA HIS A 225 -14.63 -31.39 15.16
C HIS A 225 -15.96 -31.74 15.83
N ARG A 226 -16.96 -32.05 15.05
CA ARG A 226 -18.32 -32.35 15.49
C ARG A 226 -18.94 -33.49 14.66
N PRO A 227 -18.34 -34.67 14.68
CA PRO A 227 -18.85 -35.82 13.88
C PRO A 227 -20.29 -36.21 14.21
N ASP A 228 -20.74 -35.92 15.46
CA ASP A 228 -22.09 -36.25 15.95
C ASP A 228 -23.12 -35.17 15.64
N LEU A 229 -22.78 -34.12 14.90
CA LEU A 229 -23.68 -33.02 14.63
C LEU A 229 -24.71 -33.41 13.56
N ASP A 230 -25.95 -33.56 13.97
CA ASP A 230 -27.10 -33.61 13.07
C ASP A 230 -27.72 -32.20 12.93
N PHE A 231 -27.42 -31.55 11.80
CA PHE A 231 -27.91 -30.20 11.53
C PHE A 231 -29.44 -30.14 11.37
N ALA A 232 -30.06 -31.24 10.87
CA ALA A 232 -31.50 -31.28 10.64
C ALA A 232 -32.31 -31.24 11.95
N SER A 233 -31.74 -31.82 13.01
CA SER A 233 -32.35 -31.80 14.34
C SER A 233 -32.19 -30.50 15.13
N LEU A 234 -31.38 -29.56 14.62
CA LEU A 234 -31.13 -28.29 15.32
C LEU A 234 -32.33 -27.34 15.20
N ASP A 235 -32.70 -26.76 16.35
CA ASP A 235 -33.61 -25.63 16.41
C ASP A 235 -32.99 -24.35 15.82
N LYS A 236 -33.75 -23.26 15.72
CA LYS A 236 -33.28 -21.95 15.20
C LYS A 236 -32.05 -21.44 15.96
N HIS A 237 -32.02 -21.59 17.29
CA HIS A 237 -30.88 -21.14 18.11
C HIS A 237 -29.64 -21.98 17.87
N GLY A 238 -29.75 -23.27 17.73
CA GLY A 238 -28.65 -24.18 17.37
C GLY A 238 -28.06 -23.84 16.01
N ARG A 239 -28.91 -23.57 14.99
CA ARG A 239 -28.45 -23.13 13.65
C ARG A 239 -27.70 -21.79 13.67
N VAL A 240 -28.19 -20.79 14.44
CA VAL A 240 -27.48 -19.52 14.67
C VAL A 240 -26.16 -19.78 15.40
N GLY A 241 -26.11 -20.72 16.34
CA GLY A 241 -24.88 -21.12 17.03
C GLY A 241 -23.83 -21.69 16.07
N ILE A 242 -24.24 -22.55 15.12
CA ILE A 242 -23.34 -23.09 14.08
C ILE A 242 -22.86 -21.97 13.14
N ALA A 243 -23.71 -21.06 12.72
CA ALA A 243 -23.34 -19.92 11.90
C ALA A 243 -22.32 -19.00 12.63
N LYS A 244 -22.48 -18.81 13.94
CA LYS A 244 -21.49 -18.09 14.76
C LYS A 244 -20.15 -18.82 14.81
N GLN A 245 -20.13 -20.14 14.99
CA GLN A 245 -18.90 -20.93 14.92
C GLN A 245 -18.25 -20.84 13.54
N PHE A 246 -19.04 -20.90 12.47
CA PHE A 246 -18.56 -20.68 11.10
C PHE A 246 -17.85 -19.34 10.94
N THR A 247 -18.44 -18.23 11.40
CA THR A 247 -17.82 -16.90 11.29
C THR A 247 -16.57 -16.74 12.13
N GLN A 248 -16.43 -17.47 13.22
CA GLN A 248 -15.24 -17.43 14.09
C GLN A 248 -14.09 -18.30 13.59
N ASN A 249 -14.41 -19.43 12.94
CA ASN A 249 -13.43 -20.45 12.60
C ASN A 249 -13.10 -20.54 11.10
N THR A 250 -13.73 -19.73 10.24
CA THR A 250 -13.47 -19.75 8.81
C THR A 250 -13.15 -18.35 8.28
N VAL A 251 -12.16 -18.28 7.41
CA VAL A 251 -11.85 -17.03 6.69
C VAL A 251 -12.86 -16.83 5.57
N GLY A 252 -13.55 -15.69 5.56
CA GLY A 252 -14.46 -15.34 4.46
C GLY A 252 -13.68 -14.97 3.21
N THR A 253 -12.85 -13.95 3.31
CA THR A 253 -12.02 -13.48 2.20
C THR A 253 -10.60 -13.22 2.65
N LEU A 254 -9.63 -13.77 1.93
CA LEU A 254 -8.22 -13.41 2.05
C LEU A 254 -7.83 -12.51 0.89
N ILE A 255 -7.34 -11.31 1.17
CA ILE A 255 -6.83 -10.35 0.19
C ILE A 255 -5.32 -10.23 0.39
N LEU A 256 -4.55 -10.62 -0.63
CA LEU A 256 -3.09 -10.45 -0.65
C LEU A 256 -2.72 -9.20 -1.44
N SER A 257 -1.95 -8.35 -0.80
CA SER A 257 -1.50 -7.07 -1.35
C SER A 257 0.01 -6.93 -1.20
N PRO A 258 0.74 -6.40 -2.20
CA PRO A 258 2.20 -6.38 -2.20
C PRO A 258 2.80 -5.48 -1.12
N THR A 259 2.14 -4.37 -0.80
CA THR A 259 2.67 -3.36 0.12
C THR A 259 1.79 -3.20 1.35
N ARG A 260 2.42 -2.82 2.46
CA ARG A 260 1.73 -2.57 3.74
C ARG A 260 0.76 -1.40 3.63
N GLU A 261 1.13 -0.41 2.86
CA GLU A 261 0.37 0.81 2.61
C GLU A 261 -0.92 0.48 1.85
N LEU A 262 -0.82 -0.27 0.75
CA LEU A 262 -1.97 -0.71 -0.04
C LEU A 262 -2.88 -1.62 0.79
N ALA A 263 -2.32 -2.59 1.50
CA ALA A 263 -3.09 -3.46 2.40
C ALA A 263 -3.87 -2.64 3.45
N THR A 264 -3.24 -1.61 4.04
CA THR A 264 -3.90 -0.72 5.01
C THR A 264 -5.01 0.10 4.37
N GLN A 265 -4.81 0.57 3.14
CA GLN A 265 -5.83 1.30 2.39
C GLN A 265 -7.03 0.39 2.07
N ILE A 266 -6.79 -0.82 1.55
CA ILE A 266 -7.84 -1.81 1.27
C ILE A 266 -8.64 -2.12 2.54
N ALA A 267 -7.95 -2.38 3.67
CA ALA A 267 -8.61 -2.64 4.95
C ALA A 267 -9.48 -1.45 5.41
N THR A 268 -9.01 -0.22 5.20
CA THR A 268 -9.78 0.99 5.54
C THR A 268 -11.02 1.15 4.64
N GLU A 269 -10.90 0.84 3.36
CA GLU A 269 -12.04 0.88 2.41
C GLU A 269 -13.03 -0.24 2.72
N ALA A 270 -12.55 -1.44 3.06
CA ALA A 270 -13.39 -2.54 3.52
C ALA A 270 -14.16 -2.17 4.79
N GLN A 271 -13.51 -1.57 5.79
CA GLN A 271 -14.17 -1.09 7.01
C GLN A 271 -15.27 -0.05 6.71
N LYS A 272 -15.06 0.82 5.74
CA LYS A 272 -16.08 1.78 5.30
C LYS A 272 -17.26 1.08 4.64
N LEU A 273 -17.02 0.08 3.78
CA LEU A 273 -18.09 -0.72 3.16
C LEU A 273 -18.89 -1.48 4.21
N LEU A 274 -18.26 -1.95 5.27
CA LEU A 274 -18.92 -2.65 6.37
C LEU A 274 -19.59 -1.74 7.39
N MET A 275 -19.65 -0.42 7.18
CA MET A 275 -20.21 0.53 8.16
C MET A 275 -21.66 0.22 8.57
N HIS A 276 -22.43 -0.40 7.69
CA HIS A 276 -23.82 -0.77 7.93
C HIS A 276 -24.03 -2.28 8.11
N HIS A 277 -22.92 -3.07 8.18
CA HIS A 277 -22.94 -4.48 8.52
C HIS A 277 -22.52 -4.64 9.99
N ASP A 278 -23.45 -5.04 10.86
CA ASP A 278 -23.18 -5.17 12.29
C ASP A 278 -22.29 -6.40 12.61
N ASP A 279 -22.27 -7.38 11.70
CA ASP A 279 -21.73 -8.72 11.96
C ASP A 279 -20.44 -9.08 11.22
N LEU A 280 -19.88 -8.20 10.39
CA LEU A 280 -18.66 -8.48 9.64
C LEU A 280 -17.46 -7.67 10.15
N GLN A 281 -16.28 -8.27 10.14
CA GLN A 281 -15.05 -7.64 10.61
C GLN A 281 -13.92 -7.73 9.59
N VAL A 282 -13.04 -6.72 9.62
CA VAL A 282 -11.81 -6.66 8.82
C VAL A 282 -10.61 -6.78 9.74
N GLN A 283 -9.69 -7.68 9.42
CA GLN A 283 -8.40 -7.79 10.09
C GLN A 283 -7.25 -7.52 9.12
N LEU A 284 -6.21 -6.84 9.62
CA LEU A 284 -5.04 -6.43 8.85
C LEU A 284 -3.78 -7.14 9.36
N LEU A 285 -3.13 -7.94 8.50
CA LEU A 285 -1.94 -8.72 8.81
C LEU A 285 -0.74 -8.22 7.97
N VAL A 286 -0.01 -7.25 8.48
CA VAL A 286 1.10 -6.61 7.76
C VAL A 286 2.40 -6.63 8.57
N GLY A 287 3.52 -6.73 7.88
CA GLY A 287 4.85 -6.62 8.50
C GLY A 287 5.06 -5.25 9.15
N GLY A 288 5.99 -5.17 10.12
CA GLY A 288 6.29 -3.92 10.83
C GLY A 288 5.32 -3.55 11.96
N ALA A 289 4.15 -4.20 12.04
CA ALA A 289 3.27 -4.14 13.21
C ALA A 289 3.61 -5.27 14.20
N SER A 290 3.22 -5.10 15.48
CA SER A 290 3.47 -6.12 16.50
C SER A 290 2.77 -7.44 16.14
N ARG A 291 3.56 -8.52 16.07
CA ARG A 291 3.07 -9.88 15.80
C ARG A 291 2.06 -10.36 16.86
N ASN A 292 2.40 -10.14 18.13
CA ASN A 292 1.54 -10.55 19.24
C ASN A 292 0.21 -9.79 19.26
N HIS A 293 0.23 -8.50 18.86
CA HIS A 293 -1.00 -7.72 18.75
C HIS A 293 -1.92 -8.31 17.67
N GLN A 294 -1.39 -8.62 16.50
CA GLN A 294 -2.17 -9.23 15.41
C GLN A 294 -2.73 -10.62 15.79
N ILE A 295 -1.97 -11.44 16.54
CA ILE A 295 -2.47 -12.73 17.04
C ILE A 295 -3.59 -12.51 18.08
N ASN A 296 -3.46 -11.51 18.96
CA ASN A 296 -4.50 -11.20 19.94
C ASN A 296 -5.76 -10.62 19.28
N ASP A 297 -5.61 -9.79 18.25
CA ASP A 297 -6.74 -9.29 17.46
C ASP A 297 -7.46 -10.42 16.74
N TRP A 298 -6.70 -11.37 16.17
CA TRP A 298 -7.26 -12.58 15.58
C TRP A 298 -8.12 -13.39 16.56
N ARG A 299 -7.61 -13.61 17.79
CA ARG A 299 -8.33 -14.38 18.82
C ARG A 299 -9.62 -13.71 19.30
N ARG A 300 -9.66 -12.37 19.28
CA ARG A 300 -10.82 -11.59 19.76
C ARG A 300 -11.82 -11.27 18.68
N GLY A 301 -11.36 -11.24 17.43
CA GLY A 301 -12.16 -10.85 16.29
C GLY A 301 -12.70 -12.01 15.47
N ARG A 302 -13.27 -11.68 14.33
CA ARG A 302 -13.75 -12.63 13.32
C ARG A 302 -12.94 -12.44 12.03
N PRO A 303 -12.49 -13.52 11.40
CA PRO A 303 -11.72 -13.45 10.16
C PRO A 303 -12.61 -13.38 8.91
N ASP A 304 -13.63 -12.48 8.90
CA ASP A 304 -14.54 -12.36 7.75
C ASP A 304 -13.79 -11.81 6.52
N ILE A 305 -13.00 -10.76 6.69
CA ILE A 305 -12.13 -10.19 5.65
C ILE A 305 -10.73 -10.01 6.22
N ILE A 306 -9.78 -10.73 5.65
CA ILE A 306 -8.36 -10.63 6.01
C ILE A 306 -7.63 -9.90 4.90
N VAL A 307 -6.96 -8.79 5.22
CA VAL A 307 -6.07 -8.10 4.30
C VAL A 307 -4.64 -8.29 4.78
N ALA A 308 -3.78 -8.86 3.93
CA ALA A 308 -2.45 -9.25 4.35
C ALA A 308 -1.36 -8.95 3.32
N THR A 309 -0.11 -8.77 3.82
CA THR A 309 1.08 -8.88 2.98
C THR A 309 1.64 -10.31 3.07
N PRO A 310 2.12 -10.90 1.94
CA PRO A 310 2.47 -12.32 1.87
C PRO A 310 3.43 -12.79 2.97
N GLY A 311 4.58 -12.12 3.14
CA GLY A 311 5.58 -12.55 4.12
C GLY A 311 5.09 -12.55 5.57
N ARG A 312 4.22 -11.58 6.00
CA ARG A 312 3.65 -11.57 7.35
C ARG A 312 2.59 -12.66 7.52
N LEU A 313 1.76 -12.89 6.51
CA LEU A 313 0.77 -13.95 6.57
C LEU A 313 1.45 -15.30 6.69
N LEU A 314 2.46 -15.57 5.85
CA LEU A 314 3.21 -16.84 5.88
C LEU A 314 3.93 -17.06 7.23
N ASP A 315 4.52 -15.99 7.81
CA ASP A 315 5.11 -16.02 9.16
C ASP A 315 4.07 -16.45 10.23
N LEU A 316 2.87 -15.89 10.18
CA LEU A 316 1.80 -16.26 11.12
C LEU A 316 1.25 -17.65 10.85
N LEU A 317 1.09 -18.05 9.59
CA LEU A 317 0.59 -19.38 9.23
C LEU A 317 1.55 -20.51 9.63
N LYS A 318 2.86 -20.28 9.63
CA LYS A 318 3.84 -21.29 10.08
C LYS A 318 3.69 -21.64 11.55
N ASP A 319 3.35 -20.68 12.41
CA ASP A 319 3.40 -20.85 13.86
C ASP A 319 2.02 -20.94 14.55
N VAL A 320 0.96 -20.37 13.94
CA VAL A 320 -0.35 -20.22 14.61
C VAL A 320 -1.36 -21.20 14.07
N GLY A 321 -1.56 -22.34 14.77
CA GLY A 321 -2.42 -23.44 14.35
C GLY A 321 -3.87 -23.01 14.04
N MET A 322 -4.48 -22.15 14.88
CA MET A 322 -5.83 -21.64 14.66
C MET A 322 -5.98 -20.84 13.36
N MET A 323 -4.93 -20.14 12.94
CA MET A 323 -4.95 -19.42 11.66
C MET A 323 -4.86 -20.37 10.48
N LYS A 324 -4.03 -21.43 10.57
CA LYS A 324 -3.97 -22.51 9.55
C LYS A 324 -5.32 -23.14 9.33
N GLU A 325 -5.97 -23.48 10.43
CA GLU A 325 -7.26 -24.14 10.40
C GLU A 325 -8.33 -23.25 9.77
N ALA A 326 -8.44 -21.99 10.19
CA ALA A 326 -9.38 -21.04 9.61
C ALA A 326 -9.11 -20.76 8.11
N MET A 327 -7.83 -20.74 7.70
CA MET A 327 -7.44 -20.57 6.29
C MET A 327 -7.78 -21.78 5.44
N SER A 328 -7.76 -23.02 5.99
CA SER A 328 -8.16 -24.23 5.25
C SER A 328 -9.64 -24.25 4.86
N ALA A 329 -10.44 -23.29 5.36
CA ALA A 329 -11.84 -23.09 4.99
C ALA A 329 -12.09 -21.69 4.40
N CYS A 330 -11.04 -21.05 3.81
CA CYS A 330 -11.14 -19.76 3.14
C CYS A 330 -12.06 -19.84 1.91
N GLN A 331 -13.03 -18.95 1.82
CA GLN A 331 -14.04 -18.97 0.76
C GLN A 331 -13.59 -18.23 -0.50
N THR A 332 -12.97 -17.06 -0.33
CA THR A 332 -12.54 -16.22 -1.44
C THR A 332 -11.09 -15.77 -1.27
N LEU A 333 -10.30 -15.93 -2.32
CA LEU A 333 -8.94 -15.39 -2.43
C LEU A 333 -8.94 -14.23 -3.41
N VAL A 334 -8.36 -13.09 -3.02
CA VAL A 334 -8.10 -11.95 -3.91
C VAL A 334 -6.59 -11.70 -3.97
N LEU A 335 -6.05 -11.67 -5.17
CA LEU A 335 -4.68 -11.24 -5.44
C LEU A 335 -4.75 -9.84 -6.07
N ASP A 336 -4.39 -8.80 -5.31
CA ASP A 336 -4.41 -7.43 -5.82
C ASP A 336 -2.99 -6.99 -6.21
N GLU A 337 -2.88 -6.25 -7.33
CA GLU A 337 -1.60 -5.90 -7.96
C GLU A 337 -0.67 -7.10 -8.10
N ALA A 338 -1.18 -8.17 -8.74
CA ALA A 338 -0.47 -9.45 -8.86
C ALA A 338 0.88 -9.33 -9.58
N ASP A 339 1.01 -8.43 -10.55
CA ASP A 339 2.26 -8.04 -11.21
C ASP A 339 3.28 -7.54 -10.16
N THR A 340 2.87 -6.62 -9.30
CA THR A 340 3.70 -6.10 -8.22
C THR A 340 4.09 -7.18 -7.21
N LEU A 341 3.17 -8.10 -6.85
CA LEU A 341 3.48 -9.23 -5.96
C LEU A 341 4.64 -10.07 -6.52
N LEU A 342 4.64 -10.33 -7.83
CA LEU A 342 5.70 -11.11 -8.48
C LEU A 342 7.02 -10.35 -8.61
N GLU A 343 6.96 -9.07 -8.99
CA GLU A 343 8.14 -8.21 -9.11
C GLU A 343 8.86 -8.01 -7.76
N MET A 344 8.11 -7.97 -6.66
CA MET A 344 8.67 -7.91 -5.31
C MET A 344 9.22 -9.25 -4.80
N GLY A 345 9.18 -10.30 -5.61
CA GLY A 345 9.75 -11.61 -5.29
C GLY A 345 8.85 -12.51 -4.43
N PHE A 346 7.57 -12.21 -4.25
CA PHE A 346 6.66 -13.00 -3.42
C PHE A 346 6.13 -14.28 -4.10
N ARG A 347 6.72 -14.69 -5.24
CA ARG A 347 6.27 -15.90 -5.97
C ARG A 347 6.23 -17.15 -5.09
N ASP A 348 7.28 -17.41 -4.32
CA ASP A 348 7.38 -18.60 -3.48
C ASP A 348 6.53 -18.47 -2.22
N ASP A 349 6.42 -17.27 -1.63
CA ASP A 349 5.51 -16.98 -0.53
C ASP A 349 4.04 -17.23 -0.96
N LEU A 350 3.66 -16.79 -2.17
CA LEU A 350 2.32 -17.01 -2.72
C LEU A 350 2.01 -18.50 -2.88
N LYS A 351 2.94 -19.29 -3.45
CA LYS A 351 2.77 -20.74 -3.56
C LYS A 351 2.59 -21.38 -2.19
N ALA A 352 3.47 -21.05 -1.23
CA ALA A 352 3.38 -21.57 0.12
C ALA A 352 2.08 -21.18 0.83
N ILE A 353 1.53 -19.99 0.57
CA ILE A 353 0.22 -19.57 1.12
C ILE A 353 -0.90 -20.38 0.47
N LEU A 354 -0.86 -20.62 -0.84
CA LEU A 354 -1.88 -21.43 -1.54
C LEU A 354 -2.01 -22.83 -0.97
N ASP A 355 -0.94 -23.43 -0.43
CA ASP A 355 -0.95 -24.76 0.22
C ASP A 355 -1.75 -24.80 1.53
N PHE A 356 -2.00 -23.65 2.17
CA PHE A 356 -2.85 -23.52 3.37
C PHE A 356 -4.32 -23.28 3.05
N LEU A 357 -4.67 -22.99 1.79
CA LEU A 357 -6.03 -22.67 1.37
C LEU A 357 -6.73 -23.92 0.82
N PRO A 358 -8.09 -23.92 0.74
CA PRO A 358 -8.80 -24.95 0.00
C PRO A 358 -8.28 -25.05 -1.43
N PRO A 359 -8.35 -26.23 -2.06
CA PRO A 359 -8.01 -26.38 -3.47
C PRO A 359 -8.90 -25.46 -4.34
N LYS A 360 -8.39 -25.09 -5.52
CA LYS A 360 -9.24 -24.41 -6.50
C LYS A 360 -10.44 -25.27 -6.86
N GLY A 361 -11.57 -24.63 -7.13
CA GLY A 361 -12.88 -25.30 -7.21
C GLY A 361 -13.63 -25.40 -5.89
N GLU A 362 -12.94 -25.44 -4.74
CA GLU A 362 -13.57 -25.33 -3.41
C GLU A 362 -13.55 -23.89 -2.85
N ARG A 363 -12.83 -22.96 -3.50
CA ARG A 363 -12.80 -21.53 -3.21
C ARG A 363 -12.96 -20.73 -4.48
N GLN A 364 -13.41 -19.50 -4.36
CA GLN A 364 -13.37 -18.52 -5.44
C GLN A 364 -12.03 -17.79 -5.44
N THR A 365 -11.48 -17.50 -6.62
CA THR A 365 -10.26 -16.69 -6.73
C THR A 365 -10.45 -15.53 -7.71
N MET A 366 -10.08 -14.31 -7.29
CA MET A 366 -10.10 -13.11 -8.10
C MET A 366 -8.68 -12.54 -8.20
N LEU A 367 -8.11 -12.48 -9.39
CA LEU A 367 -6.78 -11.94 -9.65
C LEU A 367 -6.90 -10.62 -10.40
N PHE A 368 -6.37 -9.55 -9.81
CA PHE A 368 -6.32 -8.21 -10.38
C PHE A 368 -4.87 -7.82 -10.69
N SER A 369 -4.62 -7.42 -11.94
CA SER A 369 -3.28 -7.01 -12.41
C SER A 369 -3.40 -5.90 -13.44
N ALA A 370 -2.38 -5.06 -13.55
CA ALA A 370 -2.29 -4.10 -14.65
C ALA A 370 -1.76 -4.76 -15.92
N THR A 371 -0.98 -5.84 -15.79
CA THR A 371 -0.36 -6.56 -16.91
C THR A 371 -0.78 -8.04 -16.92
N VAL A 372 -0.62 -8.70 -18.08
CA VAL A 372 -0.84 -10.16 -18.23
C VAL A 372 0.42 -10.79 -18.82
N SER A 373 1.54 -10.66 -18.06
CA SER A 373 2.83 -11.25 -18.41
C SER A 373 2.81 -12.80 -18.34
N PRO A 374 3.83 -13.49 -18.86
CA PRO A 374 3.96 -14.96 -18.70
C PRO A 374 3.98 -15.39 -17.23
N GLU A 375 4.56 -14.58 -16.34
CA GLU A 375 4.62 -14.80 -14.90
C GLU A 375 3.23 -14.73 -14.28
N ILE A 376 2.42 -13.71 -14.66
CA ILE A 376 1.02 -13.56 -14.22
C ILE A 376 0.20 -14.76 -14.70
N ARG A 377 0.38 -15.21 -15.96
CA ARG A 377 -0.29 -16.41 -16.46
C ARG A 377 0.11 -17.66 -15.69
N SER A 378 1.35 -17.75 -15.19
CA SER A 378 1.81 -18.85 -14.34
C SER A 378 1.09 -18.88 -13.00
N ILE A 379 0.96 -17.73 -12.32
CA ILE A 379 0.22 -17.61 -11.05
C ILE A 379 -1.29 -17.82 -11.28
N ALA A 380 -1.84 -17.28 -12.35
CA ALA A 380 -3.24 -17.51 -12.72
C ALA A 380 -3.51 -19.03 -12.87
N ARG A 381 -2.65 -19.76 -13.59
CA ARG A 381 -2.76 -21.24 -13.70
C ARG A 381 -2.64 -21.97 -12.36
N ALA A 382 -1.86 -21.44 -11.41
CA ALA A 382 -1.71 -22.03 -10.08
C ALA A 382 -2.92 -21.75 -9.17
N SER A 383 -3.56 -20.58 -9.29
CA SER A 383 -4.57 -20.11 -8.34
C SER A 383 -6.01 -20.14 -8.87
N LEU A 384 -6.24 -20.01 -10.18
CA LEU A 384 -7.57 -19.97 -10.82
C LEU A 384 -7.94 -21.32 -11.42
N GLU A 385 -9.24 -21.57 -11.52
CA GLU A 385 -9.80 -22.68 -12.32
C GLU A 385 -9.55 -22.47 -13.81
N LYS A 386 -9.68 -23.57 -14.62
CA LYS A 386 -9.39 -23.54 -16.07
C LYS A 386 -10.39 -22.69 -16.83
N ASP A 387 -11.62 -22.68 -16.40
CA ASP A 387 -12.79 -21.99 -16.99
C ASP A 387 -12.99 -20.57 -16.43
N HIS A 388 -11.99 -20.01 -15.74
CA HIS A 388 -12.05 -18.64 -15.21
C HIS A 388 -12.36 -17.59 -16.28
N ARG A 389 -12.99 -16.49 -15.86
CA ARG A 389 -13.29 -15.36 -16.76
C ARG A 389 -12.09 -14.43 -16.87
N PHE A 390 -11.74 -14.09 -18.09
CA PHE A 390 -10.83 -12.97 -18.36
C PHE A 390 -11.64 -11.71 -18.65
N ILE A 391 -11.38 -10.66 -17.88
CA ILE A 391 -12.00 -9.33 -18.04
C ILE A 391 -10.90 -8.33 -18.36
N ASP A 392 -10.86 -7.85 -19.60
CA ASP A 392 -9.97 -6.76 -20.00
C ASP A 392 -10.71 -5.42 -19.86
N CYS A 393 -10.21 -4.56 -18.97
CA CYS A 393 -10.71 -3.21 -18.74
C CYS A 393 -9.77 -2.14 -19.32
N VAL A 394 -8.78 -2.56 -20.12
CA VAL A 394 -7.91 -1.65 -20.87
C VAL A 394 -8.47 -1.56 -22.29
N PRO A 395 -8.86 -0.36 -22.79
CA PRO A 395 -9.39 -0.21 -24.13
C PRO A 395 -8.42 -0.72 -25.20
N ALA A 396 -8.94 -1.33 -26.26
CA ALA A 396 -8.13 -1.81 -27.36
C ALA A 396 -7.35 -0.63 -27.99
N GLY A 397 -6.02 -0.78 -28.09
CA GLY A 397 -5.13 0.28 -28.60
C GLY A 397 -4.64 1.27 -27.52
N GLU A 398 -5.09 1.15 -26.28
CA GLU A 398 -4.47 1.83 -25.14
C GLU A 398 -3.53 0.87 -24.41
N ASP A 399 -2.23 1.12 -24.50
CA ASP A 399 -1.26 0.48 -23.63
C ASP A 399 -1.52 0.86 -22.17
N ASN A 400 -0.90 0.12 -21.23
CA ASN A 400 -0.95 0.43 -19.78
C ASN A 400 -0.42 1.83 -19.42
N VAL A 401 0.02 2.58 -20.43
CA VAL A 401 0.57 3.93 -20.33
C VAL A 401 -0.55 4.94 -20.14
N HIS A 402 -0.38 5.81 -19.20
CA HIS A 402 -1.24 6.99 -19.00
C HIS A 402 -0.94 8.03 -20.09
N LYS A 403 -1.33 7.79 -21.36
CA LYS A 403 -1.05 8.65 -22.52
C LYS A 403 -1.58 10.08 -22.37
N HIS A 404 -2.60 10.27 -21.52
CA HIS A 404 -3.16 11.60 -21.23
C HIS A 404 -2.28 12.45 -20.31
N ILE A 405 -1.26 11.86 -19.66
CA ILE A 405 -0.33 12.58 -18.82
C ILE A 405 0.86 13.02 -19.68
N PRO A 406 1.11 14.33 -19.84
CA PRO A 406 2.34 14.83 -20.44
C PRO A 406 3.57 14.31 -19.69
N GLN A 407 4.49 13.69 -20.44
CA GLN A 407 5.69 13.05 -19.88
C GLN A 407 6.92 13.70 -20.50
N TYR A 408 7.81 14.18 -19.66
CA TYR A 408 9.04 14.83 -20.08
C TYR A 408 10.26 14.11 -19.50
N CYS A 409 11.37 14.17 -20.22
CA CYS A 409 12.66 13.69 -19.73
C CYS A 409 13.73 14.76 -19.98
N THR A 410 14.41 15.14 -18.91
CA THR A 410 15.60 16.00 -18.97
C THR A 410 16.84 15.18 -18.68
N VAL A 411 17.77 15.14 -19.64
CA VAL A 411 19.11 14.54 -19.47
C VAL A 411 20.08 15.66 -19.15
N LEU A 412 20.61 15.61 -17.92
CA LEU A 412 21.53 16.63 -17.41
C LEU A 412 22.96 16.35 -17.90
N ASN A 413 23.67 17.39 -18.30
CA ASN A 413 25.06 17.28 -18.71
C ASN A 413 26.01 17.09 -17.52
N SER A 414 25.67 17.67 -16.38
CA SER A 414 26.46 17.61 -15.15
C SER A 414 25.58 17.27 -13.93
N ALA A 415 26.15 16.62 -12.94
CA ALA A 415 25.40 16.18 -11.77
C ALA A 415 25.06 17.32 -10.80
N ASP A 416 25.81 18.43 -10.80
CA ASP A 416 25.50 19.63 -10.00
C ASP A 416 24.20 20.32 -10.41
N GLU A 417 23.73 20.11 -11.65
CA GLU A 417 22.44 20.61 -12.12
C GLU A 417 21.25 19.83 -11.58
N GLN A 418 21.45 18.63 -10.98
CA GLN A 418 20.34 17.74 -10.60
C GLN A 418 19.42 18.37 -9.56
N ILE A 419 19.94 18.89 -8.48
CA ILE A 419 19.16 19.52 -7.41
C ILE A 419 18.54 20.86 -7.87
N PRO A 420 19.29 21.76 -8.53
CA PRO A 420 18.73 22.98 -9.12
C PRO A 420 17.56 22.70 -10.07
N HIS A 421 17.69 21.70 -10.95
CA HIS A 421 16.63 21.36 -11.90
C HIS A 421 15.36 20.85 -11.21
N VAL A 422 15.49 19.99 -10.16
CA VAL A 422 14.35 19.56 -9.34
C VAL A 422 13.64 20.74 -8.70
N LEU A 423 14.38 21.76 -8.21
CA LEU A 423 13.78 22.97 -7.64
C LEU A 423 13.06 23.82 -8.70
N ARG A 424 13.61 23.92 -9.94
CA ARG A 424 12.92 24.58 -11.07
C ARG A 424 11.59 23.89 -11.39
N LEU A 425 11.59 22.55 -11.45
CA LEU A 425 10.38 21.78 -11.70
C LEU A 425 9.31 22.00 -10.63
N ILE A 426 9.71 22.07 -9.35
CA ILE A 426 8.81 22.34 -8.23
C ILE A 426 8.29 23.78 -8.28
N ALA A 427 9.17 24.76 -8.54
CA ALA A 427 8.80 26.18 -8.64
C ALA A 427 7.82 26.41 -9.79
N HIS A 428 8.07 25.80 -10.95
CA HIS A 428 7.16 25.83 -12.08
C HIS A 428 5.79 25.29 -11.70
N ASP A 429 5.70 24.15 -11.00
CA ASP A 429 4.42 23.56 -10.58
C ASP A 429 3.67 24.48 -9.61
N GLN A 430 4.37 25.15 -8.69
CA GLN A 430 3.76 26.10 -7.76
C GLN A 430 3.18 27.34 -8.46
N LEU A 431 3.81 27.80 -9.55
CA LEU A 431 3.34 28.92 -10.36
C LEU A 431 2.26 28.50 -11.36
N ALA A 432 2.40 27.34 -12.01
CA ALA A 432 1.41 26.82 -12.94
C ALA A 432 0.11 26.36 -12.25
N ASN A 433 0.19 25.92 -10.98
CA ASN A 433 -0.93 25.42 -10.17
C ASN A 433 -1.10 26.19 -8.86
N PRO A 434 -1.37 27.51 -8.87
CA PRO A 434 -1.41 28.32 -7.66
C PRO A 434 -2.49 27.85 -6.69
N GLY A 435 -2.07 27.57 -5.45
CA GLY A 435 -2.97 27.05 -4.41
C GLY A 435 -3.43 25.59 -4.59
N LYS A 436 -2.89 24.86 -5.58
CA LYS A 436 -3.21 23.46 -5.86
C LYS A 436 -1.96 22.59 -6.09
N SER A 437 -0.77 23.16 -6.00
CA SER A 437 0.49 22.46 -6.23
C SER A 437 0.67 21.31 -5.22
N LYS A 438 0.78 20.10 -5.74
CA LYS A 438 0.96 18.87 -4.97
C LYS A 438 1.91 17.94 -5.72
N VAL A 439 3.18 18.00 -5.34
CA VAL A 439 4.28 17.34 -6.05
C VAL A 439 4.72 16.08 -5.33
N ILE A 440 5.01 15.02 -6.08
CA ILE A 440 5.67 13.82 -5.57
C ILE A 440 7.04 13.70 -6.23
N VAL A 441 8.10 13.64 -5.41
CA VAL A 441 9.48 13.45 -5.85
C VAL A 441 9.91 12.03 -5.51
N PHE A 442 10.17 11.20 -6.51
CA PHE A 442 10.69 9.86 -6.36
C PHE A 442 12.22 9.85 -6.45
N ALA A 443 12.87 9.25 -5.47
CA ALA A 443 14.31 9.00 -5.46
C ALA A 443 14.60 7.49 -5.57
N PRO A 444 15.74 7.09 -6.17
CA PRO A 444 16.06 5.67 -6.42
C PRO A 444 16.31 4.86 -5.15
N THR A 445 16.82 5.51 -4.08
CA THR A 445 17.17 4.82 -2.83
C THR A 445 16.66 5.56 -1.60
N THR A 446 16.55 4.84 -0.48
CA THR A 446 16.15 5.43 0.82
C THR A 446 17.11 6.53 1.27
N LYS A 447 18.42 6.37 1.02
CA LYS A 447 19.42 7.38 1.42
C LYS A 447 19.31 8.64 0.59
N MET A 448 19.10 8.51 -0.73
CA MET A 448 18.82 9.66 -1.60
C MET A 448 17.52 10.37 -1.21
N THR A 449 16.47 9.61 -0.82
CA THR A 449 15.23 10.20 -0.31
C THR A 449 15.46 11.08 0.92
N GLN A 450 16.28 10.60 1.88
CA GLN A 450 16.63 11.33 3.10
C GLN A 450 17.40 12.61 2.78
N MET A 451 18.44 12.52 1.94
CA MET A 451 19.24 13.67 1.52
C MET A 451 18.40 14.72 0.78
N LEU A 452 17.60 14.32 -0.20
CA LEU A 452 16.72 15.24 -0.91
C LEU A 452 15.70 15.92 0.03
N ALA A 453 15.19 15.20 1.04
CA ALA A 453 14.27 15.79 2.02
C ALA A 453 14.96 16.85 2.88
N GLU A 454 16.20 16.65 3.27
CA GLU A 454 17.00 17.61 4.02
C GLU A 454 17.32 18.83 3.16
N VAL A 455 17.85 18.63 1.96
CA VAL A 455 18.13 19.73 1.01
C VAL A 455 16.88 20.56 0.73
N LEU A 456 15.74 19.91 0.41
CA LEU A 456 14.51 20.64 0.11
C LEU A 456 13.94 21.39 1.33
N LYS A 457 14.20 20.91 2.54
CA LYS A 457 13.82 21.62 3.76
C LYS A 457 14.62 22.91 3.93
N ASP A 458 15.92 22.88 3.69
CA ASP A 458 16.80 24.04 3.86
C ASP A 458 16.61 25.06 2.73
N THR A 459 16.29 24.57 1.53
CA THR A 459 16.06 25.38 0.34
C THR A 459 14.61 25.82 0.11
N GLN A 460 13.68 25.52 1.04
CA GLN A 460 12.26 25.96 0.93
C GLN A 460 12.10 27.46 0.65
N LYS A 461 12.98 28.32 1.21
CA LYS A 461 12.95 29.77 1.01
C LYS A 461 13.09 30.18 -0.45
N ILE A 462 13.67 29.32 -1.29
CA ILE A 462 13.89 29.56 -2.71
C ILE A 462 12.59 29.39 -3.51
N LEU A 463 11.69 28.52 -3.07
CA LEU A 463 10.44 28.22 -3.76
C LEU A 463 9.44 29.38 -3.71
N PRO A 464 8.54 29.56 -4.70
CA PRO A 464 7.54 30.62 -4.71
C PRO A 464 6.64 30.65 -3.47
N ALA A 465 6.22 29.49 -2.97
CA ALA A 465 5.46 29.38 -1.73
C ALA A 465 6.34 29.50 -0.46
N GLY A 466 7.65 29.50 -0.61
CA GLY A 466 8.62 29.64 0.46
C GLY A 466 8.40 28.62 1.58
N ARG A 467 8.57 29.04 2.83
CA ARG A 467 8.35 28.19 4.03
C ARG A 467 6.90 27.75 4.23
N SER A 468 5.95 28.22 3.42
CA SER A 468 4.56 27.71 3.43
C SER A 468 4.41 26.40 2.67
N THR A 469 5.43 25.98 1.92
CA THR A 469 5.45 24.65 1.26
C THR A 469 5.49 23.55 2.32
N ALA A 470 4.48 22.68 2.35
CA ALA A 470 4.44 21.55 3.27
C ALA A 470 5.30 20.40 2.76
N LEU A 471 6.30 19.97 3.54
CA LEU A 471 7.20 18.88 3.19
C LEU A 471 6.82 17.60 3.92
N TYR A 472 6.78 16.50 3.17
CA TYR A 472 6.49 15.15 3.62
C TYR A 472 7.58 14.21 3.14
N GLU A 473 7.95 13.23 3.96
CA GLU A 473 8.99 12.26 3.63
C GLU A 473 8.55 10.85 4.01
N ILE A 474 8.59 9.91 3.03
CA ILE A 474 8.25 8.50 3.23
C ILE A 474 9.34 7.60 2.62
N HIS A 475 9.91 6.69 3.44
CA HIS A 475 10.89 5.71 3.02
C HIS A 475 10.88 4.47 3.93
N SER A 476 11.58 3.40 3.53
CA SER A 476 11.56 2.09 4.19
C SER A 476 12.10 2.09 5.64
N LYS A 477 12.99 3.02 6.00
CA LYS A 477 13.56 3.13 7.37
C LYS A 477 12.60 3.75 8.39
N LYS A 478 11.53 4.46 7.97
CA LYS A 478 10.48 4.95 8.89
C LYS A 478 9.62 3.77 9.34
N ASP A 479 9.21 3.76 10.60
CA ASP A 479 8.29 2.75 11.10
C ASP A 479 6.91 2.85 10.41
N GLN A 480 6.16 1.76 10.41
CA GLN A 480 4.90 1.66 9.68
C GLN A 480 3.86 2.69 10.13
N ASN A 481 3.80 2.98 11.42
CA ASN A 481 2.84 3.96 11.96
C ASN A 481 3.20 5.38 11.52
N GLN A 482 4.49 5.72 11.48
CA GLN A 482 4.98 7.00 10.96
C GLN A 482 4.67 7.13 9.46
N ARG A 483 4.96 6.09 8.66
CA ARG A 483 4.66 6.06 7.22
C ARG A 483 3.17 6.27 6.96
N PHE A 484 2.31 5.56 7.68
CA PHE A 484 0.86 5.74 7.59
C PHE A 484 0.42 7.17 7.94
N LYS A 485 0.90 7.73 9.05
CA LYS A 485 0.54 9.09 9.48
C LYS A 485 0.98 10.14 8.46
N VAL A 486 2.19 10.01 7.90
CA VAL A 486 2.71 10.94 6.89
C VAL A 486 1.92 10.81 5.58
N SER A 487 1.68 9.59 5.11
CA SER A 487 0.87 9.31 3.92
C SER A 487 -0.55 9.88 4.05
N ASP A 488 -1.21 9.68 5.19
CA ASP A 488 -2.55 10.22 5.45
C ASP A 488 -2.56 11.75 5.53
N ARG A 489 -1.52 12.37 6.12
CA ARG A 489 -1.38 13.83 6.15
C ARG A 489 -1.21 14.38 4.74
N PHE A 490 -0.31 13.83 3.93
CA PHE A 490 -0.10 14.26 2.54
C PHE A 490 -1.36 14.04 1.70
N ARG A 491 -2.06 12.91 1.87
CA ARG A 491 -3.34 12.66 1.17
C ARG A 491 -4.37 13.75 1.45
N LYS A 492 -4.49 14.18 2.71
CA LYS A 492 -5.46 15.18 3.20
C LYS A 492 -4.98 16.62 3.10
N ASP A 493 -3.76 16.84 2.63
CA ASP A 493 -3.16 18.15 2.56
C ASP A 493 -3.95 19.04 1.59
N GLN A 494 -4.24 20.23 2.06
CA GLN A 494 -4.94 21.32 1.36
C GLN A 494 -4.21 22.66 1.57
N SER A 495 -2.89 22.63 1.85
CA SER A 495 -2.07 23.83 2.06
C SER A 495 -1.91 24.67 0.79
N GLY A 496 -2.12 24.08 -0.37
CA GLY A 496 -1.96 24.72 -1.68
C GLY A 496 -0.54 24.61 -2.26
N ALA A 497 0.45 24.20 -1.46
CA ALA A 497 1.79 23.86 -1.92
C ALA A 497 2.35 22.74 -1.03
N SER A 498 2.46 21.53 -1.54
CA SER A 498 2.95 20.39 -0.80
C SER A 498 3.85 19.49 -1.65
N ILE A 499 4.87 18.94 -1.02
CA ILE A 499 5.87 18.06 -1.66
C ILE A 499 6.00 16.79 -0.82
N LEU A 500 5.86 15.64 -1.46
CA LEU A 500 6.19 14.33 -0.88
C LEU A 500 7.49 13.82 -1.51
N ILE A 501 8.52 13.68 -0.70
CA ILE A 501 9.78 13.06 -1.11
C ILE A 501 9.72 11.59 -0.68
N THR A 502 9.89 10.67 -1.64
CA THR A 502 9.69 9.24 -1.38
C THR A 502 10.56 8.34 -2.26
N SER A 503 10.68 7.09 -1.86
CA SER A 503 11.17 5.99 -2.70
C SER A 503 9.99 5.16 -3.22
N ASP A 504 10.26 4.01 -3.84
CA ASP A 504 9.23 3.13 -4.41
C ASP A 504 8.16 2.63 -3.41
N VAL A 505 8.33 2.86 -2.11
CA VAL A 505 7.31 2.54 -1.10
C VAL A 505 5.98 3.27 -1.30
N SER A 506 5.97 4.39 -2.04
CA SER A 506 4.76 5.16 -2.38
C SER A 506 4.41 5.09 -3.87
N ALA A 507 5.17 4.31 -4.67
CA ALA A 507 4.98 4.24 -6.11
C ALA A 507 3.75 3.42 -6.51
N ARG A 508 3.28 2.52 -5.64
CA ARG A 508 2.19 1.59 -5.92
C ARG A 508 1.14 1.59 -4.82
N GLY A 509 -0.09 1.31 -5.20
CA GLY A 509 -1.19 1.04 -4.29
C GLY A 509 -1.71 2.19 -3.43
N VAL A 510 -1.01 3.33 -3.36
CA VAL A 510 -1.46 4.48 -2.56
C VAL A 510 -2.09 5.53 -3.46
N ASP A 511 -3.26 6.03 -3.06
CA ASP A 511 -3.93 7.12 -3.75
C ASP A 511 -3.65 8.46 -3.08
N TYR A 512 -3.11 9.41 -3.87
CA TYR A 512 -2.86 10.79 -3.47
C TYR A 512 -3.65 11.74 -4.39
N PRO A 513 -4.92 12.00 -4.09
CA PRO A 513 -5.77 12.84 -4.96
C PRO A 513 -5.21 14.26 -5.07
N GLY A 514 -5.37 14.84 -6.26
CA GLY A 514 -4.93 16.20 -6.56
C GLY A 514 -3.40 16.34 -6.74
N THR A 515 -2.66 15.25 -6.97
CA THR A 515 -1.25 15.34 -7.34
C THR A 515 -1.12 16.01 -8.71
N SER A 516 -0.48 17.17 -8.76
CA SER A 516 -0.29 17.99 -9.97
C SER A 516 0.93 17.52 -10.76
N ARG A 517 2.01 17.10 -10.07
CA ARG A 517 3.26 16.73 -10.72
C ARG A 517 3.94 15.53 -10.05
N VAL A 518 4.54 14.66 -10.86
CA VAL A 518 5.45 13.61 -10.44
C VAL A 518 6.83 13.89 -11.02
N ILE A 519 7.83 13.99 -10.15
CA ILE A 519 9.24 14.14 -10.53
C ILE A 519 9.97 12.85 -10.15
N GLN A 520 10.71 12.26 -11.07
CA GLN A 520 11.53 11.09 -10.84
C GLN A 520 13.00 11.48 -10.99
N VAL A 521 13.77 11.37 -9.92
CA VAL A 521 15.20 11.68 -9.89
C VAL A 521 15.96 10.37 -10.08
N GLY A 522 16.70 10.24 -11.17
CA GLY A 522 17.32 8.98 -11.58
C GLY A 522 16.32 7.95 -12.10
N ILE A 523 16.80 6.77 -12.45
CA ILE A 523 15.96 5.72 -13.03
C ILE A 523 15.08 5.00 -12.00
N PRO A 524 13.87 4.58 -12.36
CA PRO A 524 13.13 3.55 -11.63
C PRO A 524 13.75 2.16 -11.82
N SER A 525 13.25 1.16 -11.11
CA SER A 525 13.78 -0.20 -11.20
C SER A 525 13.54 -0.88 -12.56
N ASN A 526 12.45 -0.55 -13.24
CA ASN A 526 12.07 -1.03 -14.56
C ASN A 526 10.99 -0.11 -15.18
N LYS A 527 10.58 -0.41 -16.43
CA LYS A 527 9.52 0.30 -17.15
C LYS A 527 8.18 0.32 -16.40
N ASP A 528 7.76 -0.82 -15.84
CA ASP A 528 6.48 -0.91 -15.11
C ASP A 528 6.50 -0.01 -13.87
N GLN A 529 7.65 0.07 -13.18
CA GLN A 529 7.83 0.99 -12.06
C GLN A 529 7.74 2.46 -12.50
N TYR A 530 8.28 2.81 -13.68
CA TYR A 530 8.11 4.14 -14.27
C TYR A 530 6.62 4.47 -14.44
N ILE A 531 5.86 3.56 -15.07
CA ILE A 531 4.42 3.71 -15.30
C ILE A 531 3.65 3.84 -13.97
N HIS A 532 3.99 3.05 -12.97
CA HIS A 532 3.35 3.12 -11.65
C HIS A 532 3.64 4.42 -10.90
N ARG A 533 4.84 5.01 -11.07
CA ARG A 533 5.18 6.32 -10.50
C ARG A 533 4.40 7.43 -11.19
N ILE A 534 4.40 7.50 -12.51
CA ILE A 534 3.64 8.53 -13.25
C ILE A 534 2.14 8.42 -13.00
N GLY A 535 1.61 7.20 -12.83
CA GLY A 535 0.21 6.97 -12.48
C GLY A 535 -0.19 7.45 -11.06
N ARG A 536 0.68 8.18 -10.35
CA ARG A 536 0.30 8.91 -9.11
C ARG A 536 -0.34 10.26 -9.39
N THR A 537 -0.13 10.83 -10.58
CA THR A 537 -0.83 12.03 -11.08
C THR A 537 -1.87 11.66 -12.15
N GLY A 538 -2.63 12.61 -12.67
CA GLY A 538 -3.59 12.42 -13.78
C GLY A 538 -4.74 11.45 -13.48
N ARG A 539 -5.13 11.25 -12.21
CA ARG A 539 -6.16 10.29 -11.82
C ARG A 539 -7.57 10.87 -11.99
N ALA A 540 -8.50 9.99 -12.33
CA ALA A 540 -9.91 10.35 -12.53
C ALA A 540 -10.12 11.50 -13.55
N GLY A 541 -9.29 11.59 -14.59
CA GLY A 541 -9.38 12.62 -15.63
C GLY A 541 -8.82 13.98 -15.20
N ALA A 542 -8.17 14.08 -14.01
CA ALA A 542 -7.51 15.31 -13.61
C ALA A 542 -6.23 15.56 -14.44
N GLU A 543 -5.90 16.80 -14.63
CA GLU A 543 -4.64 17.22 -15.24
C GLU A 543 -3.47 16.83 -14.35
N GLY A 544 -2.31 16.56 -14.97
CA GLY A 544 -1.07 16.25 -14.28
C GLY A 544 0.11 16.21 -15.24
N ARG A 545 1.33 16.29 -14.70
CA ARG A 545 2.57 16.23 -15.46
C ARG A 545 3.57 15.27 -14.80
N ALA A 546 4.37 14.59 -15.59
CA ALA A 546 5.44 13.73 -15.13
C ALA A 546 6.78 14.14 -15.75
N ASP A 547 7.81 14.28 -14.93
CA ASP A 547 9.16 14.64 -15.33
C ASP A 547 10.16 13.60 -14.84
N LEU A 548 11.03 13.10 -15.74
CA LEU A 548 12.13 12.20 -15.46
C LEU A 548 13.45 12.96 -15.60
N VAL A 549 14.23 13.00 -14.53
CA VAL A 549 15.51 13.72 -14.47
C VAL A 549 16.64 12.70 -14.44
N LEU A 550 17.41 12.62 -15.51
CA LEU A 550 18.48 11.66 -15.71
C LEU A 550 19.85 12.37 -15.83
N LEU A 551 20.87 11.69 -15.36
CA LEU A 551 22.26 12.02 -15.69
C LEU A 551 22.66 11.41 -17.02
N ASN A 552 23.68 11.93 -17.68
CA ASN A 552 24.09 11.50 -19.00
C ASN A 552 24.34 9.97 -19.09
N TRP A 553 24.94 9.37 -18.07
CA TRP A 553 25.20 7.93 -18.03
C TRP A 553 23.94 7.06 -17.79
N GLU A 554 22.81 7.67 -17.42
CA GLU A 554 21.51 7.01 -17.19
C GLU A 554 20.62 7.02 -18.44
N GLN A 555 20.97 7.78 -19.49
CA GLN A 555 20.10 7.97 -20.67
C GLN A 555 19.78 6.65 -21.44
N GLY A 556 20.57 5.59 -21.24
CA GLY A 556 20.28 4.28 -21.78
C GLY A 556 18.90 3.75 -21.33
N PHE A 557 18.46 4.09 -20.12
CA PHE A 557 17.12 3.74 -19.67
C PHE A 557 16.02 4.37 -20.55
N LEU A 558 16.14 5.63 -20.91
CA LEU A 558 15.21 6.31 -21.80
C LEU A 558 15.17 5.63 -23.19
N HIS A 559 16.32 5.33 -23.76
CA HIS A 559 16.41 4.81 -25.13
C HIS A 559 16.05 3.33 -25.28
N PHE A 560 16.15 2.52 -24.23
CA PHE A 560 15.96 1.06 -24.30
C PHE A 560 14.80 0.53 -23.48
N GLN A 561 14.34 1.28 -22.49
CA GLN A 561 13.21 0.87 -21.65
C GLN A 561 11.94 1.68 -21.92
N LEU A 562 12.07 2.93 -22.40
CA LEU A 562 10.94 3.84 -22.59
C LEU A 562 10.74 4.27 -24.04
N ASP A 563 11.35 3.58 -25.00
CA ASP A 563 11.33 3.89 -26.45
C ASP A 563 9.92 3.88 -27.07
N ASP A 564 9.02 3.06 -26.53
CA ASP A 564 7.61 2.95 -26.96
C ASP A 564 6.66 3.89 -26.19
N LEU A 565 7.18 4.71 -25.25
CA LEU A 565 6.38 5.64 -24.48
C LEU A 565 6.45 7.07 -25.06
N PRO A 566 5.37 7.88 -24.91
CA PRO A 566 5.31 9.23 -25.44
C PRO A 566 6.10 10.22 -24.53
N VAL A 567 7.36 9.90 -24.24
CA VAL A 567 8.22 10.74 -23.43
C VAL A 567 8.89 11.79 -24.30
N GLN A 568 8.61 13.05 -24.03
CA GLN A 568 9.19 14.18 -24.74
C GLN A 568 10.51 14.59 -24.09
N LYS A 569 11.49 14.98 -24.89
CA LYS A 569 12.74 15.56 -24.36
C LYS A 569 12.49 17.02 -24.00
N LEU A 570 13.00 17.43 -22.85
CA LEU A 570 12.95 18.80 -22.38
C LEU A 570 14.37 19.19 -21.94
N SER A 571 14.92 20.24 -22.48
CA SER A 571 16.22 20.75 -22.04
C SER A 571 16.10 21.58 -20.75
N VAL A 572 17.23 21.79 -20.07
CA VAL A 572 17.30 22.65 -18.90
C VAL A 572 16.94 24.10 -19.29
N ASP A 573 17.40 24.54 -20.47
CA ASP A 573 17.15 25.90 -20.96
C ASP A 573 15.69 26.15 -21.29
N GLU A 574 15.02 25.18 -21.97
CA GLU A 574 13.58 25.26 -22.24
C GLU A 574 12.78 25.35 -20.92
N MET A 575 13.09 24.46 -19.94
CA MET A 575 12.42 24.49 -18.63
C MET A 575 12.68 25.80 -17.88
N THR A 576 13.89 26.32 -17.95
CA THR A 576 14.23 27.61 -17.31
C THR A 576 13.49 28.75 -17.99
N GLY A 577 13.38 28.74 -19.33
CA GLY A 577 12.63 29.74 -20.10
C GLY A 577 11.12 29.70 -19.78
N GLU A 578 10.49 28.50 -19.72
CA GLU A 578 9.09 28.34 -19.29
C GLU A 578 8.87 28.94 -17.89
N LEU A 579 9.77 28.61 -16.97
CA LEU A 579 9.70 29.11 -15.58
C LEU A 579 9.90 30.63 -15.50
N GLN A 580 10.83 31.18 -16.26
CA GLN A 580 11.10 32.61 -16.28
C GLN A 580 9.89 33.42 -16.76
N GLN A 581 9.23 32.98 -17.84
CA GLN A 581 7.98 33.57 -18.29
C GLN A 581 6.89 33.60 -17.23
N LEU A 582 6.76 32.49 -16.46
CA LEU A 582 5.81 32.45 -15.33
C LEU A 582 6.22 33.36 -14.18
N CYS A 583 7.52 33.51 -13.92
CA CYS A 583 8.04 34.45 -12.90
C CYS A 583 7.80 35.91 -13.29
N GLU A 584 8.06 36.30 -14.54
CA GLU A 584 7.80 37.64 -15.07
C GLU A 584 6.30 37.95 -15.00
N LYS A 585 5.45 37.02 -15.46
CA LYS A 585 4.01 37.16 -15.36
C LYS A 585 3.52 37.29 -13.90
N PHE A 586 4.12 36.55 -12.98
CA PHE A 586 3.81 36.66 -11.55
C PHE A 586 4.20 38.02 -10.98
N ASP A 587 5.37 38.53 -11.33
CA ASP A 587 5.87 39.83 -10.83
C ASP A 587 5.06 41.00 -11.42
N GLU A 588 4.53 40.86 -12.66
CA GLU A 588 3.64 41.83 -13.29
C GLU A 588 2.22 41.79 -12.71
N SER A 589 1.68 40.59 -12.46
CA SER A 589 0.28 40.40 -12.06
C SER A 589 0.16 39.33 -10.95
N PRO A 590 0.61 39.62 -9.72
CA PRO A 590 0.58 38.63 -8.61
C PRO A 590 -0.83 38.12 -8.26
N ASP A 591 -1.83 38.94 -8.48
CA ASP A 591 -3.24 38.63 -8.18
C ASP A 591 -3.80 37.43 -9.02
N GLU A 592 -3.28 37.23 -10.24
CA GLU A 592 -3.64 36.11 -11.09
C GLU A 592 -3.19 34.75 -10.49
N PHE A 593 -2.17 34.75 -9.65
CA PHE A 593 -1.59 33.60 -8.99
C PHE A 593 -2.12 33.41 -7.56
N GLU A 594 -3.12 34.18 -7.14
CA GLU A 594 -3.79 33.90 -5.87
C GLU A 594 -4.62 32.60 -5.97
N ALA A 595 -4.53 31.79 -4.93
CA ALA A 595 -5.34 30.58 -4.83
C ALA A 595 -6.84 30.94 -4.92
N PRO A 596 -7.64 30.22 -5.72
CA PRO A 596 -9.05 30.52 -5.83
C PRO A 596 -9.72 30.48 -4.44
N PRO A 597 -10.66 31.41 -4.15
CA PRO A 597 -11.30 31.47 -2.86
C PRO A 597 -12.06 30.16 -2.57
N LEU A 598 -11.95 29.67 -1.34
CA LEU A 598 -12.67 28.47 -0.93
C LEU A 598 -14.17 28.60 -1.23
N THR A 599 -14.75 27.61 -1.86
CA THR A 599 -16.19 27.56 -2.13
C THR A 599 -16.98 27.54 -0.82
N GLN A 600 -18.26 27.91 -0.87
CA GLN A 600 -19.17 27.86 0.29
C GLN A 600 -19.22 26.45 0.89
N GLU A 601 -19.19 25.43 0.05
CA GLU A 601 -19.23 24.03 0.43
C GLU A 601 -17.93 23.60 1.12
N GLN A 602 -16.77 24.00 0.62
CA GLN A 602 -15.47 23.79 1.25
C GLN A 602 -15.40 24.50 2.62
N LYS A 603 -15.88 25.75 2.70
CA LYS A 603 -15.97 26.50 3.98
C LYS A 603 -16.89 25.80 4.99
N ARG A 604 -18.02 25.25 4.55
CA ARG A 604 -18.95 24.48 5.41
C ARG A 604 -18.30 23.16 5.88
N ALA A 605 -17.67 22.42 4.97
CA ALA A 605 -16.97 21.17 5.28
C ALA A 605 -15.82 21.38 6.28
N PHE A 606 -15.08 22.50 6.13
CA PHE A 606 -14.01 22.84 7.05
C PHE A 606 -14.55 23.20 8.45
N ARG A 607 -15.59 24.04 8.52
CA ARG A 607 -16.25 24.39 9.80
C ARG A 607 -16.90 23.19 10.50
N ALA A 608 -17.33 22.17 9.74
CA ALA A 608 -17.90 20.93 10.28
C ALA A 608 -16.84 20.02 10.93
N LYS A 609 -15.53 20.19 10.61
CA LYS A 609 -14.43 19.45 11.28
C LYS A 609 -14.28 19.97 12.72
N ARG A 610 -14.54 19.09 13.70
CA ARG A 610 -14.35 19.39 15.13
C ARG A 610 -12.95 19.94 15.40
N GLY A 611 -12.83 21.17 15.86
CA GLY A 611 -11.59 21.80 16.31
C GLY A 611 -11.00 22.85 15.34
N ALA A 612 -11.54 23.08 14.18
CA ALA A 612 -11.09 24.14 13.29
C ALA A 612 -11.65 25.49 13.74
N ARG A 613 -10.81 26.30 14.41
CA ARG A 613 -11.17 27.64 14.87
C ARG A 613 -11.10 28.70 13.76
N GLU A 614 -10.23 28.51 12.78
CA GLU A 614 -10.00 29.47 11.68
C GLU A 614 -9.96 28.72 10.34
N LEU A 615 -10.43 29.38 9.27
CA LEU A 615 -10.27 28.87 7.92
C LEU A 615 -8.77 28.85 7.56
N PRO A 616 -8.31 27.88 6.71
CA PRO A 616 -6.94 27.90 6.24
C PRO A 616 -6.63 29.25 5.61
N LYS A 617 -5.49 29.84 5.99
CA LYS A 617 -4.99 31.06 5.34
C LYS A 617 -4.73 30.71 3.87
N GLN A 618 -5.21 31.57 2.96
CA GLN A 618 -4.87 31.45 1.55
C GLN A 618 -3.36 31.48 1.38
N LEU A 619 -2.82 30.53 0.59
CA LEU A 619 -1.42 30.55 0.25
C LEU A 619 -1.13 31.80 -0.57
N LYS A 620 -0.16 32.60 -0.13
CA LYS A 620 0.38 33.72 -0.90
C LYS A 620 1.79 33.35 -1.34
N LEU A 621 2.00 33.38 -2.64
CA LEU A 621 3.33 33.26 -3.23
C LEU A 621 4.15 34.50 -2.91
N LYS A 622 5.47 34.38 -2.91
CA LYS A 622 6.40 35.44 -2.53
C LYS A 622 7.27 35.83 -3.72
N GLY A 623 7.28 37.09 -4.08
CA GLY A 623 8.12 37.70 -5.12
C GLY A 623 9.08 38.73 -4.54
N PRO A 624 9.91 39.37 -5.39
CA PRO A 624 10.02 39.12 -6.81
C PRO A 624 10.68 37.81 -7.17
N LEU A 625 10.30 37.21 -8.31
CA LEU A 625 10.76 35.90 -8.78
C LEU A 625 11.57 35.99 -10.08
N SER A 626 11.45 37.08 -10.85
CA SER A 626 12.16 37.30 -12.12
C SER A 626 13.67 37.14 -11.96
N GLY A 627 14.28 36.33 -12.81
CA GLY A 627 15.71 36.02 -12.81
C GLY A 627 16.19 35.12 -11.65
N ARG A 628 15.34 34.73 -10.72
CA ARG A 628 15.72 33.95 -9.54
C ARG A 628 16.13 32.51 -9.87
N TYR A 629 15.53 31.93 -10.91
CA TYR A 629 15.74 30.54 -11.32
C TYR A 629 16.69 30.38 -12.49
N GLU A 630 17.37 31.47 -12.90
CA GLU A 630 18.51 31.41 -13.80
C GLU A 630 19.60 30.49 -13.24
N VAL A 631 20.36 29.86 -14.13
CA VAL A 631 21.30 28.78 -13.75
C VAL A 631 22.31 29.28 -12.74
N GLU A 632 22.97 30.43 -13.03
CA GLU A 632 24.03 30.99 -12.19
C GLU A 632 23.48 31.38 -10.82
N ARG A 633 22.43 32.18 -10.79
CA ARG A 633 21.86 32.74 -9.56
C ARG A 633 21.27 31.65 -8.64
N LEU A 634 20.61 30.62 -9.20
CA LEU A 634 20.08 29.53 -8.42
C LEU A 634 21.21 28.69 -7.83
N ASN A 635 22.29 28.45 -8.57
CA ASN A 635 23.47 27.75 -8.09
C ASN A 635 24.11 28.50 -6.92
N ASP A 636 24.28 29.81 -7.01
CA ASP A 636 24.84 30.64 -5.93
C ASP A 636 23.97 30.57 -4.64
N GLU A 637 22.63 30.65 -4.77
CA GLU A 637 21.72 30.49 -3.62
C GLU A 637 21.79 29.09 -2.99
N LEU A 638 22.10 28.08 -3.78
CA LEU A 638 22.19 26.69 -3.33
C LEU A 638 23.56 26.31 -2.78
N GLU A 639 24.62 26.96 -3.23
CA GLU A 639 25.98 26.55 -2.92
C GLU A 639 26.21 26.45 -1.42
N GLN A 640 25.76 27.43 -0.65
CA GLN A 640 25.86 27.39 0.81
C GLN A 640 25.11 26.21 1.42
N SER A 641 23.88 25.97 1.00
CA SER A 641 23.05 24.87 1.55
C SER A 641 23.60 23.49 1.16
N LEU A 642 24.24 23.36 -0.02
CA LEU A 642 24.84 22.13 -0.47
C LEU A 642 26.23 21.90 0.16
N ALA A 643 26.96 22.96 0.46
CA ALA A 643 28.25 22.88 1.16
C ALA A 643 28.10 22.47 2.63
N GLU A 644 26.93 22.71 3.24
CA GLU A 644 26.61 22.31 4.61
C GLU A 644 26.14 20.83 4.72
N LEU A 645 26.04 20.11 3.59
CA LEU A 645 25.67 18.70 3.60
C LEU A 645 26.72 17.85 4.34
N ASP A 646 26.25 16.95 5.20
CA ASP A 646 27.10 15.99 5.91
C ASP A 646 27.80 15.04 4.91
N PRO A 647 29.15 15.06 4.82
CA PRO A 647 29.89 14.18 3.92
C PRO A 647 29.62 12.70 4.15
N ASP A 648 29.31 12.29 5.38
CA ASP A 648 28.95 10.89 5.68
C ASP A 648 27.60 10.52 5.10
N MET A 649 26.64 11.44 5.11
CA MET A 649 25.36 11.25 4.40
C MET A 649 25.60 11.07 2.89
N VAL A 650 26.42 11.90 2.26
CA VAL A 650 26.74 11.77 0.83
C VAL A 650 27.41 10.44 0.51
N ARG A 651 28.35 9.95 1.37
CA ARG A 651 28.96 8.61 1.24
C ARG A 651 27.92 7.49 1.35
N GLU A 652 26.95 7.62 2.28
CA GLU A 652 25.87 6.64 2.40
C GLU A 652 24.95 6.64 1.18
N VAL A 653 24.64 7.81 0.61
CA VAL A 653 23.90 7.95 -0.65
C VAL A 653 24.64 7.28 -1.79
N PHE A 654 25.94 7.62 -1.97
CA PHE A 654 26.80 7.02 -2.97
C PHE A 654 26.79 5.48 -2.87
N GLY A 655 27.07 4.93 -1.68
CA GLY A 655 27.09 3.48 -1.45
C GLY A 655 25.74 2.81 -1.76
N SER A 656 24.61 3.45 -1.40
CA SER A 656 23.28 2.95 -1.67
C SER A 656 22.92 3.01 -3.16
N GLN A 657 23.33 4.06 -3.86
CA GLN A 657 23.15 4.20 -5.31
C GLN A 657 24.01 3.19 -6.07
N LEU A 658 25.27 3.00 -5.65
CA LEU A 658 26.15 2.01 -6.28
C LEU A 658 25.52 0.60 -6.24
N GLY A 659 25.00 0.18 -5.08
CA GLY A 659 24.27 -1.08 -4.97
C GLY A 659 23.02 -1.15 -5.88
N PHE A 660 22.27 -0.05 -5.97
CA PHE A 660 21.06 0.05 -6.78
C PHE A 660 21.37 -0.06 -8.28
N TYR A 661 22.34 0.70 -8.79
CA TYR A 661 22.65 0.76 -10.22
C TYR A 661 23.43 -0.45 -10.72
N MET A 662 24.25 -1.10 -9.88
CA MET A 662 24.96 -2.31 -10.27
C MET A 662 24.02 -3.48 -10.59
N GLY A 663 22.85 -3.53 -9.99
CA GLY A 663 21.80 -4.49 -10.34
C GLY A 663 21.04 -4.15 -11.62
N ARG A 664 21.31 -3.00 -12.29
CA ARG A 664 20.52 -2.49 -13.44
C ARG A 664 21.38 -2.18 -14.67
N VAL A 665 22.57 -2.77 -14.72
CA VAL A 665 23.45 -2.69 -15.90
C VAL A 665 22.74 -3.15 -17.20
N PRO A 666 21.93 -4.22 -17.19
CA PRO A 666 21.21 -4.64 -18.38
C PRO A 666 20.18 -3.61 -18.88
N GLU A 667 19.47 -2.95 -17.95
CA GLU A 667 18.43 -1.96 -18.27
C GLU A 667 19.03 -0.68 -18.83
N LEU A 668 20.22 -0.31 -18.36
CA LEU A 668 20.97 0.88 -18.80
C LEU A 668 21.80 0.62 -20.07
N ARG A 669 22.10 -0.65 -20.38
CA ARG A 669 23.03 -1.05 -21.45
C ARG A 669 24.36 -0.28 -21.43
N THR A 670 24.88 -0.07 -20.20
CA THR A 670 26.15 0.63 -19.95
C THR A 670 27.12 -0.27 -19.21
N THR A 671 28.36 0.18 -19.03
CA THR A 671 29.37 -0.59 -18.29
C THR A 671 29.33 -0.32 -16.80
N LYS A 672 29.74 -1.28 -15.98
CA LYS A 672 29.88 -1.09 -14.53
C LYS A 672 30.86 0.05 -14.19
N SER A 673 31.92 0.19 -14.98
CA SER A 673 32.92 1.26 -14.81
C SER A 673 32.32 2.64 -15.09
N SER A 674 31.48 2.80 -16.13
CA SER A 674 30.79 4.06 -16.41
C SER A 674 29.82 4.45 -15.28
N ILE A 675 29.09 3.47 -14.71
CA ILE A 675 28.21 3.71 -13.55
C ILE A 675 29.02 4.16 -12.33
N LEU A 676 30.12 3.45 -12.03
CA LEU A 676 30.97 3.79 -10.90
C LEU A 676 31.55 5.21 -11.04
N GLN A 677 32.06 5.54 -12.24
CA GLN A 677 32.61 6.86 -12.53
C GLN A 677 31.55 7.95 -12.42
N GLY A 678 30.36 7.73 -13.03
CA GLY A 678 29.24 8.66 -12.96
C GLY A 678 28.79 8.93 -11.52
N LEU A 679 28.73 7.89 -10.68
CA LEU A 679 28.37 8.04 -9.26
C LEU A 679 29.49 8.75 -8.44
N LYS A 680 30.77 8.54 -8.76
CA LYS A 680 31.89 9.26 -8.13
C LYS A 680 31.82 10.75 -8.49
N GLN A 681 31.59 11.07 -9.77
CA GLN A 681 31.37 12.43 -10.22
C GLN A 681 30.17 13.07 -9.55
N TRP A 682 29.05 12.34 -9.43
CA TRP A 682 27.86 12.80 -8.70
C TRP A 682 28.18 13.18 -7.24
N ALA A 683 28.98 12.37 -6.55
CA ALA A 683 29.34 12.64 -5.14
C ALA A 683 30.16 13.93 -5.00
N VAL A 684 31.02 14.26 -5.97
CA VAL A 684 31.82 15.51 -5.98
C VAL A 684 30.96 16.69 -6.44
N GLN A 685 30.23 16.57 -7.55
CA GLN A 685 29.49 17.67 -8.16
C GLN A 685 28.21 18.02 -7.42
N ALA A 686 27.31 17.05 -7.27
CA ALA A 686 26.01 17.22 -6.60
C ALA A 686 26.11 17.12 -5.07
N GLY A 687 26.92 16.18 -4.58
CA GLY A 687 27.15 15.96 -3.15
C GLY A 687 28.17 16.87 -2.51
N LYS A 688 28.87 17.72 -3.30
CA LYS A 688 29.90 18.66 -2.84
C LYS A 688 31.01 18.04 -2.00
N MET A 689 31.35 16.76 -2.26
CA MET A 689 32.50 16.12 -1.61
C MET A 689 33.82 16.70 -2.16
N GLU A 690 34.80 16.96 -1.30
CA GLU A 690 36.12 17.45 -1.70
C GLU A 690 36.88 16.50 -2.63
N ARG A 691 36.62 15.19 -2.47
CA ARG A 691 37.31 14.13 -3.23
C ARG A 691 36.33 13.01 -3.57
N GLU A 692 36.61 12.33 -4.67
CA GLU A 692 35.85 11.12 -5.04
C GLU A 692 35.87 10.09 -3.92
N PRO A 693 34.70 9.44 -3.64
CA PRO A 693 34.61 8.37 -2.64
C PRO A 693 35.54 7.20 -3.02
N PHE A 694 36.36 6.78 -2.08
CA PHE A 694 37.16 5.57 -2.25
C PHE A 694 36.28 4.32 -2.14
N VAL A 695 36.49 3.39 -3.05
CA VAL A 695 35.82 2.08 -3.05
C VAL A 695 36.86 0.99 -3.11
N GLY A 696 36.96 0.17 -2.08
CA GLY A 696 37.98 -0.90 -2.00
C GLY A 696 37.70 -2.01 -3.03
N ASP A 697 38.78 -2.57 -3.58
CA ASP A 697 38.75 -3.61 -4.62
C ASP A 697 37.95 -4.85 -4.21
N ASP A 698 38.02 -5.25 -2.94
CA ASP A 698 37.23 -6.38 -2.43
C ASP A 698 35.72 -6.14 -2.49
N PHE A 699 35.28 -4.89 -2.26
CA PHE A 699 33.90 -4.52 -2.40
C PHE A 699 33.48 -4.47 -3.87
N LEU A 700 34.32 -3.95 -4.75
CA LEU A 700 34.08 -3.95 -6.19
C LEU A 700 34.00 -5.37 -6.75
N ARG A 701 34.87 -6.29 -6.31
CA ARG A 701 34.77 -7.72 -6.67
C ARG A 701 33.46 -8.36 -6.22
N LYS A 702 32.96 -8.03 -5.01
CA LYS A 702 31.63 -8.48 -4.56
C LYS A 702 30.49 -7.94 -5.41
N LEU A 703 30.64 -6.77 -6.00
CA LEU A 703 29.71 -6.19 -6.98
C LEU A 703 29.89 -6.76 -8.39
N GLY A 704 30.83 -7.71 -8.55
CA GLY A 704 31.06 -8.42 -9.80
C GLY A 704 31.89 -7.64 -10.82
N PHE A 705 32.79 -6.75 -10.36
CA PHE A 705 33.85 -6.20 -11.22
C PHE A 705 34.90 -7.27 -11.47
N SER A 706 35.32 -7.40 -12.74
CA SER A 706 36.42 -8.28 -13.11
C SER A 706 37.79 -7.61 -12.84
N SER A 707 38.85 -8.40 -12.76
CA SER A 707 40.22 -7.85 -12.62
C SER A 707 40.60 -6.91 -13.77
N LYS A 708 40.00 -7.08 -14.95
CA LYS A 708 40.21 -6.18 -16.09
C LYS A 708 39.50 -4.82 -15.89
N ASP A 709 38.35 -4.82 -15.24
CA ASP A 709 37.59 -3.57 -14.92
C ASP A 709 38.29 -2.74 -13.86
N LEU A 710 39.09 -3.38 -12.98
CA LEU A 710 39.83 -2.73 -11.89
C LEU A 710 41.15 -2.14 -12.32
N HIS A 711 41.79 -2.66 -13.36
CA HIS A 711 43.16 -2.30 -13.78
C HIS A 711 43.21 -1.67 -15.19
N GLY A 712 42.08 -1.44 -15.85
CA GLY A 712 41.96 -0.95 -17.20
C GLY A 712 41.90 0.58 -17.39
N GLY A 713 42.25 1.38 -16.39
CA GLY A 713 42.07 2.83 -16.39
C GLY A 713 43.34 3.70 -16.49
N ASP A 714 44.49 3.17 -16.92
CA ASP A 714 45.68 4.02 -17.12
C ASP A 714 46.60 3.49 -18.24
N SER A 715 46.20 3.69 -19.49
CA SER A 715 47.11 3.61 -20.64
C SER A 715 46.63 4.57 -21.74
N GLY A 716 46.92 5.84 -21.54
CA GLY A 716 46.66 6.89 -22.51
C GLY A 716 47.40 8.17 -22.23
N SER A 717 48.73 8.19 -22.38
CA SER A 717 49.55 9.26 -22.95
C SER A 717 51.00 9.09 -22.52
N GLY A 718 51.82 8.64 -23.41
CA GLY A 718 53.28 8.64 -23.33
C GLY A 718 53.80 8.54 -24.74
N SER A 719 53.99 9.68 -25.36
CA SER A 719 54.70 9.87 -26.63
C SER A 719 56.17 9.46 -26.49
N GLY A 720 56.75 8.86 -27.49
CA GLY A 720 58.18 8.93 -27.69
C GLY A 720 58.85 7.72 -28.31
N GLY A 721 59.06 7.76 -29.63
CA GLY A 721 60.35 7.57 -30.22
C GLY A 721 60.95 6.18 -30.43
N GLY A 722 60.93 5.76 -31.69
CA GLY A 722 62.13 5.32 -32.35
C GLY A 722 62.55 3.87 -32.26
N GLY A 723 62.63 3.19 -33.38
CA GLY A 723 63.61 2.15 -33.53
C GLY A 723 63.20 0.95 -34.38
N PHE A 724 63.57 1.02 -35.61
CA PHE A 724 63.70 -0.01 -36.63
C PHE A 724 64.10 -1.42 -36.19
N GLY A 725 63.62 -2.43 -36.90
CA GLY A 725 64.24 -3.76 -36.92
C GLY A 725 63.30 -4.84 -37.46
N GLY A 726 63.27 -5.01 -38.81
CA GLY A 726 62.53 -6.05 -39.48
C GLY A 726 63.21 -7.42 -39.40
N ARG A 727 62.45 -8.43 -39.73
CA ARG A 727 62.73 -9.71 -40.45
C ARG A 727 61.54 -10.67 -40.18
N ASP A 728 60.67 -10.82 -41.13
CA ASP A 728 60.54 -11.67 -42.28
C ASP A 728 60.68 -13.21 -41.99
N ARG A 729 59.73 -13.94 -42.66
CA ARG A 729 59.59 -15.39 -42.85
C ARG A 729 58.74 -16.13 -41.72
N GLY A 730 57.73 -16.90 -42.10
CA GLY A 730 57.31 -17.44 -43.36
C GLY A 730 55.99 -18.20 -43.18
N GLU A 731 55.27 -18.24 -44.24
CA GLU A 731 54.12 -19.08 -44.50
C GLU A 731 54.33 -20.57 -44.20
N ARG A 732 53.33 -21.24 -43.73
CA ARG A 732 52.85 -22.52 -44.35
C ARG A 732 51.44 -22.86 -43.97
N SER A 733 50.64 -22.83 -45.00
CA SER A 733 49.37 -23.46 -45.25
C SER A 733 49.43 -25.00 -45.13
N PHE A 734 48.31 -25.57 -44.82
CA PHE A 734 47.63 -26.81 -45.22
C PHE A 734 46.68 -27.23 -44.12
N GLY A 735 45.37 -27.40 -44.26
CA GLY A 735 44.61 -28.04 -45.36
C GLY A 735 44.02 -29.33 -44.80
N GLY A 736 42.73 -29.42 -44.73
CA GLY A 736 42.12 -30.74 -45.02
C GLY A 736 41.28 -31.39 -43.95
N ALA A 737 39.97 -31.27 -44.17
CA ALA A 737 39.01 -32.40 -44.31
C ALA A 737 38.31 -33.01 -43.13
N ARG A 738 37.02 -32.80 -43.14
CA ARG A 738 35.86 -33.67 -42.78
C ARG A 738 36.19 -35.11 -42.33
N ARG A 739 35.50 -35.57 -41.30
CA ARG A 739 34.62 -36.77 -41.41
C ARG A 739 33.68 -36.91 -40.22
N GLU A 740 32.45 -37.25 -40.54
CA GLU A 740 31.31 -37.69 -39.78
C GLU A 740 31.54 -39.06 -39.12
N GLY A 741 30.69 -39.40 -38.20
CA GLY A 741 30.36 -40.72 -37.67
C GLY A 741 30.34 -40.73 -36.16
N GLY A 742 29.27 -40.84 -35.37
CA GLY A 742 28.27 -41.90 -35.42
C GLY A 742 28.63 -42.93 -34.34
N GLY A 743 27.76 -43.09 -33.30
CA GLY A 743 27.88 -44.30 -32.55
C GLY A 743 27.50 -44.22 -31.09
N SER A 744 26.26 -44.56 -30.77
CA SER A 744 25.64 -45.09 -29.55
C SER A 744 26.51 -45.99 -28.68
N GLY A 745 26.26 -45.98 -27.38
CA GLY A 745 26.73 -47.04 -26.47
C GLY A 745 26.40 -46.82 -25.02
N GLU A 746 25.28 -47.32 -24.57
CA GLU A 746 24.96 -47.65 -23.18
C GLU A 746 26.00 -48.57 -22.51
N ARG A 747 26.11 -48.44 -21.19
CA ARG A 747 26.24 -49.49 -20.15
C ARG A 747 26.91 -48.86 -18.91
N SER A 748 26.23 -48.69 -17.78
CA SER A 748 25.81 -49.64 -16.75
C SER A 748 26.95 -50.30 -15.96
N PHE A 749 26.66 -50.37 -14.64
CA PHE A 749 27.39 -51.02 -13.52
C PHE A 749 28.41 -50.11 -12.81
N GLY A 750 28.37 -49.90 -11.51
CA GLY A 750 27.87 -50.69 -10.39
C GLY A 750 28.90 -50.78 -9.31
N GLY A 751 28.53 -50.65 -8.09
CA GLY A 751 29.15 -51.34 -6.99
C GLY A 751 29.88 -50.56 -5.87
N ARG A 752 29.25 -50.36 -4.75
CA ARG A 752 29.64 -50.82 -3.36
C ARG A 752 31.04 -50.37 -2.90
N GLY A 753 31.18 -49.93 -1.68
CA GLY A 753 30.85 -50.28 -0.36
C GLY A 753 31.50 -49.30 0.61
N ARG A 754 30.85 -48.99 1.76
CA ARG A 754 31.17 -49.51 3.11
C ARG A 754 32.59 -49.16 3.58
N ASP A 755 32.86 -48.63 4.71
CA ASP A 755 32.46 -48.73 6.10
C ASP A 755 33.11 -47.55 6.85
N SER A 756 32.49 -46.89 7.80
CA SER A 756 32.17 -47.17 9.19
C SER A 756 33.21 -46.71 10.20
N PHE A 757 32.66 -46.28 11.34
CA PHE A 757 33.18 -46.15 12.72
C PHE A 757 33.90 -44.87 13.10
N SER A 758 33.23 -44.11 13.94
CA SER A 758 33.19 -44.10 15.45
C SER A 758 34.33 -43.25 15.99
N ASP A 759 34.31 -42.52 17.03
CA ASP A 759 33.52 -42.46 18.23
C ASP A 759 33.84 -41.14 19.00
N ARG A 760 32.98 -40.75 19.84
CA ARG A 760 33.19 -39.84 20.99
C ARG A 760 34.11 -40.57 22.02
N PRO A 761 34.55 -39.99 23.19
CA PRO A 761 34.15 -38.74 23.86
C PRO A 761 35.21 -38.10 24.83
N ARG A 762 34.78 -37.05 25.54
CA ARG A 762 35.00 -36.71 26.96
C ARG A 762 36.19 -35.85 27.40
N ARG A 763 35.76 -34.76 28.04
CA ARG A 763 36.01 -34.36 29.46
C ARG A 763 37.34 -33.82 29.92
N GLY A 764 37.16 -32.76 30.70
CA GLY A 764 38.01 -32.31 31.79
C GLY A 764 38.62 -30.97 31.52
N GLY A 765 38.49 -29.88 32.24
CA GLY A 765 38.13 -29.66 33.63
C GLY A 765 39.23 -28.86 34.30
N PHE A 766 38.84 -27.87 35.08
CA PHE A 766 39.66 -27.10 36.08
C PHE A 766 40.74 -26.17 35.51
N GLY A 767 40.97 -24.95 35.99
CA GLY A 767 40.62 -24.22 37.20
C GLY A 767 41.44 -22.99 37.33
N GLY A 768 41.02 -22.09 38.15
CA GLY A 768 41.77 -21.19 39.01
C GLY A 768 42.40 -19.99 38.31
N GLY A 769 42.24 -18.77 38.67
CA GLY A 769 41.99 -18.15 39.90
C GLY A 769 42.68 -16.80 39.91
N SER A 770 42.08 -15.88 40.62
CA SER A 770 42.68 -14.69 41.29
C SER A 770 43.25 -13.59 40.40
N ASP A 771 43.01 -12.39 40.56
CA ASP A 771 42.70 -11.47 41.64
C ASP A 771 43.20 -10.07 41.29
N ARG A 772 42.57 -9.05 41.82
CA ARG A 772 43.00 -7.68 42.10
C ARG A 772 42.60 -6.57 41.13
N GLY A 773 41.55 -5.84 41.58
CA GLY A 773 41.38 -4.40 41.30
C GLY A 773 42.34 -3.59 42.24
N PRO A 774 42.10 -2.32 42.59
CA PRO A 774 41.56 -1.15 41.88
C PRO A 774 42.41 0.13 42.08
N SER A 775 42.16 1.21 41.34
CA SER A 775 42.50 2.60 41.80
C SER A 775 41.64 3.59 40.95
N ARG A 776 40.81 4.40 41.41
CA ARG A 776 40.76 5.56 42.33
C ARG A 776 41.59 6.73 41.86
N PHE A 777 40.89 7.85 41.87
CA PHE A 777 41.21 9.29 42.00
C PHE A 777 41.08 10.04 40.66
N SER A 778 40.50 11.26 40.58
CA SER A 778 39.84 12.20 41.46
C SER A 778 39.25 13.35 40.63
N ARG A 779 38.08 13.79 40.85
CA ARG A 779 37.63 15.10 41.35
C ARG A 779 38.51 16.32 41.05
N ARG A 780 37.82 17.34 40.42
CA ARG A 780 37.56 18.74 40.90
C ARG A 780 37.05 19.54 39.72
N ASP A 781 36.07 20.24 39.80
CA ASP A 781 35.40 21.28 40.54
C ASP A 781 35.37 22.59 39.77
N GLU A 782 34.16 23.10 39.70
CA GLU A 782 33.74 24.50 39.88
C GLU A 782 33.87 25.58 38.82
N GLY A 783 32.73 26.27 38.68
CA GLY A 783 32.60 27.69 38.37
C GLY A 783 31.49 28.04 37.37
N ARG A 784 30.27 28.20 37.66
CA ARG A 784 29.46 29.33 38.15
C ARG A 784 29.65 30.67 37.46
N PHE A 785 28.51 31.26 37.11
CA PHE A 785 28.01 32.60 36.77
C PHE A 785 27.69 32.76 35.25
N GLY A 786 26.47 33.11 34.74
CA GLY A 786 25.49 34.03 35.32
C GLY A 786 25.28 35.20 34.35
N ALA A 787 24.21 35.23 33.63
CA ALA A 787 23.35 36.34 33.27
C ALA A 787 22.27 35.84 32.30
#